data_da016c26e986061d3952c78349eb6d51
#
_entry.id   da016c26e986061d3952c78349eb6d51
#
_cell.length_a   1.000
_cell.length_b   1.000
_cell.length_c   1.000
_cell.angle_alpha   90.00
_cell.angle_beta   90.00
_cell.angle_gamma   90.00
#
_symmetry.space_group_name_H-M   'P 1'
#
loop_
_entity.id
_entity.type
_entity.pdbx_description
1 polymer ?
#
loop_
_entity_poly.entity_id
_entity_poly.type
_entity_poly.pdbx_seq_one_letter_code
_entity_poly.pdbx_strand_id
1 'polypeptide(L)'
;MSNEFNPLFTNQPGLTDNEVEKSRSAHGENVLTPPERTPLWKLYLEKYKDPIIKILLFAAVISLGLAVIENNYIESIGIILAIILATTIGFYFEMDAAKKFNVLTALGEESPVKVRRNGKVVQVARKDIVVGDIVIIEVGDEIPADGTLIESTDLQIDESSLTGEPIITKHADPDKNDKEATYPSSKVLRSTMVMNGRGVYQVTEVGDATEIGKVARSSTEMTSVKTPLNMQLDKLAKMISKFGVGISVAAFVIFLGRDILTDPHNLWHSDNYLGMVKVVLEYFMMAVTLIVMSVPEGMPMAVTLSLALNMRRMLKNNNLVRKLHACETMGAVTVICTDKTGTLTQNKMQVADMAMYADDAALFNEAIAYNTTAHLDEEGGKGIGNPTEVALLLWLEKNKTDYKALRQADNIEHQLPFSTERKYMATIVKRGSERVLFVKGAPEIVAKFCDIDDARRNEIRERLTGYQNQAMRTLAFAYKVLGNGDDIDTAKLTPDAHLTFQAVAAISDPIRPDVPAAVKECIDAGITVKIVTGDTSATAIEIARQIGIWDADTPAEAQITGPDFAALSDDEAFNRVMKLKVMSRARPTDKQRLVNLLQKHDAVVAVTGDGTNDAPALNHAHVGLSLGSGTSVAKEASDMTLIDDSFRSIVNAVMWGRSLYRNIQRFLFFQLVVNVTALLLVLCGSVIGTEMPLTVTQILWVNIIMDTFAALALASLPPSEEVMKEKPRKRTDFIITRGMAKGIVFCGLAFFAVLFALLLHSLSSGADLHIHELSIFFTTFVMLQFWNLFNAKSFGSNHSAFYDFKHDNGLLLVLLFILAGQWLIVTFGGKMFRTEPLSAMEWITIIGATSIVMWVGEIWRGIKRLRCKK
;
A
#
# COMPACT_ATOMS: atom_id res chain seq x y z
N MET A 1 -6.46 -16.04 43.40
CA MET A 1 -6.04 -15.44 44.67
C MET A 1 -5.07 -14.34 44.37
N SER A 2 -5.38 -13.18 44.94
CA SER A 2 -4.65 -11.88 45.00
C SER A 2 -3.55 -11.59 43.98
N ASN A 3 -3.94 -10.84 42.97
CA ASN A 3 -3.04 -9.99 42.18
C ASN A 3 -2.35 -9.00 43.12
N GLU A 4 -1.11 -9.24 43.49
CA GLU A 4 -0.24 -8.19 43.99
C GLU A 4 0.16 -7.30 42.80
N PHE A 5 -0.73 -6.37 42.48
CA PHE A 5 -0.44 -5.26 41.60
C PHE A 5 0.53 -4.30 42.31
N ASN A 6 1.59 -3.94 41.60
CA ASN A 6 2.58 -2.93 41.92
C ASN A 6 1.86 -1.66 42.46
N PRO A 7 2.24 -1.10 43.64
CA PRO A 7 1.50 -0.02 44.34
C PRO A 7 1.59 1.37 43.70
N LEU A 8 1.96 1.46 42.42
CA LEU A 8 2.11 2.71 41.67
C LEU A 8 0.88 3.10 40.84
N PHE A 9 -0.24 2.38 40.96
CA PHE A 9 -1.46 2.77 40.23
C PHE A 9 -2.53 3.24 41.22
N THR A 10 -3.11 4.44 40.93
CA THR A 10 -4.18 5.01 41.75
C THR A 10 -5.30 4.00 42.02
N ASN A 11 -5.84 4.04 43.24
CA ASN A 11 -6.94 3.17 43.71
C ASN A 11 -8.32 3.56 43.10
N GLN A 12 -8.38 4.33 42.01
CA GLN A 12 -9.65 4.68 41.37
C GLN A 12 -10.19 3.50 40.57
N PRO A 13 -11.43 3.04 40.80
CA PRO A 13 -11.99 1.83 40.19
C PRO A 13 -12.34 1.99 38.68
N GLY A 14 -12.30 3.23 38.16
CA GLY A 14 -12.79 3.58 36.80
C GLY A 14 -14.32 3.50 36.71
N LEU A 15 -14.87 3.78 35.52
CA LEU A 15 -16.32 3.78 35.30
C LEU A 15 -16.92 2.37 35.35
N THR A 16 -18.12 2.25 35.85
CA THR A 16 -18.96 1.07 35.72
C THR A 16 -19.68 1.07 34.36
N ASP A 17 -20.16 -0.09 33.91
CA ASP A 17 -20.83 -0.21 32.60
C ASP A 17 -22.02 0.72 32.46
N ASN A 18 -22.80 0.94 33.53
CA ASN A 18 -23.91 1.89 33.56
C ASN A 18 -23.45 3.36 33.43
N GLU A 19 -22.31 3.71 34.02
CA GLU A 19 -21.74 5.05 33.91
C GLU A 19 -21.14 5.29 32.51
N VAL A 20 -20.55 4.27 31.89
CA VAL A 20 -20.10 4.31 30.49
C VAL A 20 -21.26 4.63 29.55
N GLU A 21 -22.42 3.98 29.74
CA GLU A 21 -23.58 4.20 28.88
C GLU A 21 -24.22 5.57 29.09
N LYS A 22 -24.25 6.05 30.34
CA LYS A 22 -24.67 7.43 30.66
C LYS A 22 -23.72 8.48 30.05
N SER A 23 -22.41 8.29 30.17
CA SER A 23 -21.41 9.19 29.59
C SER A 23 -21.51 9.21 28.07
N ARG A 24 -21.66 8.04 27.42
CA ARG A 24 -21.87 7.92 25.97
C ARG A 24 -23.11 8.69 25.52
N SER A 25 -24.20 8.58 26.26
CA SER A 25 -25.44 9.29 25.95
C SER A 25 -25.34 10.82 26.13
N ALA A 26 -24.51 11.28 27.06
CA ALA A 26 -24.34 12.69 27.37
C ALA A 26 -23.28 13.38 26.45
N HIS A 27 -22.19 12.72 26.12
CA HIS A 27 -21.03 13.30 25.44
C HIS A 27 -20.78 12.71 24.05
N GLY A 28 -21.52 11.68 23.61
CA GLY A 28 -21.34 11.01 22.32
C GLY A 28 -20.22 9.96 22.32
N GLU A 29 -19.92 9.48 21.12
CA GLU A 29 -18.83 8.53 20.85
C GLU A 29 -17.52 9.27 20.55
N ASN A 30 -16.38 8.60 20.77
CA ASN A 30 -15.08 9.18 20.46
C ASN A 30 -14.74 9.06 18.96
N VAL A 31 -15.62 9.59 18.11
CA VAL A 31 -15.49 9.63 16.66
C VAL A 31 -15.48 11.09 16.20
N LEU A 32 -14.53 11.45 15.33
CA LEU A 32 -14.56 12.76 14.66
C LEU A 32 -15.65 12.73 13.60
N THR A 33 -16.54 13.73 13.61
CA THR A 33 -17.54 13.86 12.56
C THR A 33 -16.84 14.12 11.22
N PRO A 34 -17.02 13.25 10.21
CA PRO A 34 -16.46 13.51 8.89
C PRO A 34 -16.96 14.88 8.39
N PRO A 35 -16.12 15.64 7.66
CA PRO A 35 -16.57 16.90 7.08
C PRO A 35 -17.86 16.69 6.29
N GLU A 36 -18.79 17.67 6.36
CA GLU A 36 -20.10 17.59 5.70
C GLU A 36 -19.92 17.14 4.25
N ARG A 37 -20.47 15.98 3.93
CA ARG A 37 -20.41 15.46 2.57
C ARG A 37 -21.18 16.39 1.68
N THR A 38 -20.52 16.94 0.67
CA THR A 38 -21.21 17.67 -0.42
C THR A 38 -22.37 16.81 -0.91
N PRO A 39 -23.59 17.35 -0.96
CA PRO A 39 -24.76 16.58 -1.39
C PRO A 39 -24.54 16.00 -2.79
N LEU A 40 -24.96 14.76 -3.01
CA LEU A 40 -24.68 13.99 -4.23
C LEU A 40 -25.07 14.72 -5.51
N TRP A 41 -26.18 15.47 -5.50
CA TRP A 41 -26.63 16.27 -6.64
C TRP A 41 -25.64 17.38 -7.00
N LYS A 42 -24.95 17.97 -6.01
CA LYS A 42 -23.96 19.02 -6.20
C LYS A 42 -22.68 18.44 -6.82
N LEU A 43 -22.23 17.27 -6.35
CA LEU A 43 -21.12 16.52 -6.95
C LEU A 43 -21.42 16.08 -8.39
N TYR A 44 -22.68 15.66 -8.65
CA TYR A 44 -23.13 15.34 -10.01
C TYR A 44 -23.07 16.57 -10.92
N LEU A 45 -23.56 17.73 -10.45
CA LEU A 45 -23.50 18.99 -11.23
C LEU A 45 -22.07 19.48 -11.44
N GLU A 46 -21.14 19.14 -10.56
CA GLU A 46 -19.72 19.47 -10.76
C GLU A 46 -19.12 18.79 -11.99
N LYS A 47 -19.64 17.65 -12.43
CA LYS A 47 -19.23 16.99 -13.67
C LYS A 47 -19.45 17.86 -14.90
N TYR A 48 -20.48 18.68 -14.90
CA TYR A 48 -20.74 19.62 -15.98
C TYR A 48 -19.78 20.83 -16.03
N LYS A 49 -18.88 20.94 -15.05
CA LYS A 49 -17.75 21.91 -15.12
C LYS A 49 -16.59 21.42 -15.96
N ASP A 50 -16.57 20.14 -16.30
CA ASP A 50 -15.52 19.54 -17.16
C ASP A 50 -15.49 20.29 -18.51
N PRO A 51 -14.30 20.69 -19.00
CA PRO A 51 -14.15 21.39 -20.27
C PRO A 51 -14.74 20.63 -21.47
N ILE A 52 -14.65 19.30 -21.47
CA ILE A 52 -15.13 18.46 -22.56
C ILE A 52 -16.65 18.44 -22.57
N ILE A 53 -17.27 18.23 -21.41
CA ILE A 53 -18.74 18.24 -21.28
C ILE A 53 -19.29 19.61 -21.67
N LYS A 54 -18.60 20.70 -21.36
CA LYS A 54 -18.97 22.05 -21.84
C LYS A 54 -18.92 22.17 -23.35
N ILE A 55 -17.91 21.60 -24.01
CA ILE A 55 -17.81 21.57 -25.48
C ILE A 55 -18.96 20.76 -26.06
N LEU A 56 -19.27 19.58 -25.47
CA LEU A 56 -20.40 18.75 -25.89
C LEU A 56 -21.76 19.45 -25.70
N LEU A 57 -21.95 20.14 -24.58
CA LEU A 57 -23.15 20.93 -24.34
C LEU A 57 -23.30 22.08 -25.37
N PHE A 58 -22.18 22.75 -25.70
CA PHE A 58 -22.16 23.76 -26.74
C PHE A 58 -22.50 23.18 -28.11
N ALA A 59 -21.94 22.00 -28.43
CA ALA A 59 -22.29 21.27 -29.65
C ALA A 59 -23.79 20.85 -29.68
N ALA A 60 -24.33 20.39 -28.55
CA ALA A 60 -25.75 20.05 -28.44
C ALA A 60 -26.66 21.28 -28.72
N VAL A 61 -26.27 22.48 -28.25
CA VAL A 61 -27.00 23.74 -28.54
C VAL A 61 -26.94 24.08 -30.04
N ILE A 62 -25.79 23.93 -30.70
CA ILE A 62 -25.65 24.14 -32.11
C ILE A 62 -26.43 23.13 -32.92
N SER A 63 -26.30 21.82 -32.55
CA SER A 63 -27.09 20.75 -33.18
C SER A 63 -28.59 21.00 -33.06
N LEU A 64 -29.04 21.52 -31.92
CA LEU A 64 -30.45 21.92 -31.73
C LEU A 64 -30.83 23.11 -32.64
N GLY A 65 -29.93 24.05 -32.83
CA GLY A 65 -30.12 25.16 -33.80
C GLY A 65 -30.26 24.65 -35.24
N LEU A 66 -29.41 23.73 -35.65
CA LEU A 66 -29.51 23.08 -36.98
C LEU A 66 -30.81 22.25 -37.08
N ALA A 67 -31.19 21.53 -36.03
CA ALA A 67 -32.42 20.75 -35.95
C ALA A 67 -33.68 21.57 -36.20
N VAL A 68 -33.72 22.83 -35.76
CA VAL A 68 -34.82 23.78 -36.04
C VAL A 68 -34.87 24.14 -37.52
N ILE A 69 -33.72 24.28 -38.15
CA ILE A 69 -33.62 24.62 -39.60
C ILE A 69 -34.03 23.41 -40.46
N GLU A 70 -33.58 22.20 -40.05
CA GLU A 70 -33.81 20.98 -40.81
C GLU A 70 -35.10 20.23 -40.43
N ASN A 71 -35.78 20.68 -39.38
CA ASN A 71 -36.96 20.05 -38.78
C ASN A 71 -36.70 18.58 -38.35
N ASN A 72 -35.44 18.29 -37.92
CA ASN A 72 -34.98 16.96 -37.51
C ASN A 72 -34.29 17.00 -36.13
N TYR A 73 -35.03 16.69 -35.04
CA TYR A 73 -34.53 16.82 -33.65
C TYR A 73 -33.88 15.53 -33.14
N ILE A 74 -33.90 14.43 -33.86
CA ILE A 74 -33.53 13.09 -33.38
C ILE A 74 -32.04 13.05 -33.02
N GLU A 75 -31.17 13.63 -33.82
CA GLU A 75 -29.72 13.64 -33.61
C GLU A 75 -29.36 14.49 -32.38
N SER A 76 -29.97 15.67 -32.23
CA SER A 76 -29.75 16.56 -31.08
C SER A 76 -30.19 15.91 -29.76
N ILE A 77 -31.34 15.22 -29.76
CA ILE A 77 -31.81 14.45 -28.61
C ILE A 77 -30.81 13.32 -28.30
N GLY A 78 -30.26 12.67 -29.32
CA GLY A 78 -29.24 11.63 -29.16
C GLY A 78 -27.98 12.15 -28.46
N ILE A 79 -27.47 13.31 -28.88
CA ILE A 79 -26.29 13.95 -28.24
C ILE A 79 -26.58 14.28 -26.77
N ILE A 80 -27.72 14.88 -26.46
CA ILE A 80 -28.11 15.22 -25.08
C ILE A 80 -28.24 13.96 -24.22
N LEU A 81 -28.91 12.92 -24.72
CA LEU A 81 -29.05 11.65 -24.01
C LEU A 81 -27.69 10.99 -23.74
N ALA A 82 -26.79 11.01 -24.72
CA ALA A 82 -25.44 10.49 -24.59
C ALA A 82 -24.62 11.26 -23.52
N ILE A 83 -24.72 12.61 -23.47
CA ILE A 83 -24.09 13.41 -22.42
C ILE A 83 -24.61 13.03 -21.05
N ILE A 84 -25.94 12.91 -20.88
CA ILE A 84 -26.55 12.52 -19.59
C ILE A 84 -26.09 11.11 -19.19
N LEU A 85 -26.09 10.17 -20.12
CA LEU A 85 -25.66 8.78 -19.86
C LEU A 85 -24.20 8.72 -19.44
N ALA A 86 -23.32 9.43 -20.16
CA ALA A 86 -21.90 9.53 -19.87
C ALA A 86 -21.62 10.10 -18.48
N THR A 87 -22.22 11.25 -18.18
CA THR A 87 -22.05 11.91 -16.86
C THR A 87 -22.56 11.03 -15.74
N THR A 88 -23.70 10.34 -15.94
CA THR A 88 -24.31 9.46 -14.94
C THR A 88 -23.46 8.21 -14.68
N ILE A 89 -22.97 7.54 -15.73
CA ILE A 89 -22.11 6.37 -15.62
C ILE A 89 -20.79 6.74 -14.95
N GLY A 90 -20.14 7.81 -15.41
CA GLY A 90 -18.88 8.30 -14.83
C GLY A 90 -19.03 8.67 -13.35
N PHE A 91 -20.09 9.37 -12.98
CA PHE A 91 -20.40 9.71 -11.59
C PHE A 91 -20.64 8.48 -10.72
N TYR A 92 -21.41 7.50 -11.21
CA TYR A 92 -21.69 6.27 -10.48
C TYR A 92 -20.41 5.49 -10.14
N PHE A 93 -19.53 5.26 -11.12
CA PHE A 93 -18.29 4.53 -10.90
C PHE A 93 -17.31 5.27 -9.98
N GLU A 94 -17.21 6.60 -10.09
CA GLU A 94 -16.35 7.38 -9.20
C GLU A 94 -16.86 7.35 -7.75
N MET A 95 -18.17 7.43 -7.57
CA MET A 95 -18.80 7.33 -6.25
C MET A 95 -18.65 5.94 -5.63
N ASP A 96 -18.82 4.87 -6.43
CA ASP A 96 -18.60 3.49 -5.97
C ASP A 96 -17.15 3.24 -5.57
N ALA A 97 -16.18 3.76 -6.34
CA ALA A 97 -14.76 3.70 -6.01
C ALA A 97 -14.43 4.47 -4.72
N ALA A 98 -14.95 5.68 -4.55
CA ALA A 98 -14.77 6.49 -3.34
C ALA A 98 -15.40 5.82 -2.10
N LYS A 99 -16.60 5.23 -2.24
CA LYS A 99 -17.26 4.51 -1.15
C LYS A 99 -16.45 3.28 -0.72
N LYS A 100 -15.92 2.50 -1.67
CA LYS A 100 -15.07 1.35 -1.38
C LYS A 100 -13.77 1.75 -0.70
N PHE A 101 -13.17 2.86 -1.08
CA PHE A 101 -11.98 3.41 -0.42
C PHE A 101 -12.26 3.76 1.04
N ASN A 102 -13.32 4.54 1.32
CA ASN A 102 -13.66 4.97 2.67
C ASN A 102 -13.94 3.80 3.63
N VAL A 103 -14.58 2.73 3.13
CA VAL A 103 -14.82 1.52 3.93
C VAL A 103 -13.52 0.82 4.29
N LEU A 104 -12.55 0.78 3.38
CA LEU A 104 -11.27 0.09 3.61
C LEU A 104 -10.34 0.88 4.54
N THR A 105 -10.35 2.21 4.48
CA THR A 105 -9.57 3.05 5.41
C THR A 105 -10.14 3.03 6.83
N ALA A 106 -11.46 2.96 6.99
CA ALA A 106 -12.10 2.86 8.30
C ALA A 106 -11.74 1.58 9.07
N LEU A 107 -11.40 0.48 8.38
CA LEU A 107 -10.95 -0.77 9.01
C LEU A 107 -9.56 -0.65 9.69
N GLY A 108 -8.78 0.37 9.36
CA GLY A 108 -7.45 0.63 9.94
C GLY A 108 -7.46 1.41 11.26
N GLU A 109 -8.60 1.96 11.68
CA GLU A 109 -8.69 2.85 12.86
C GLU A 109 -9.01 2.13 14.18
N GLU A 110 -9.17 0.81 14.20
CA GLU A 110 -9.52 0.03 15.40
C GLU A 110 -8.26 -0.41 16.17
N SER A 111 -7.44 0.54 16.66
CA SER A 111 -6.40 0.19 17.64
C SER A 111 -7.02 0.04 19.02
N PRO A 112 -6.80 -1.09 19.73
CA PRO A 112 -7.32 -1.28 21.08
C PRO A 112 -6.58 -0.38 22.08
N VAL A 113 -7.33 0.26 22.98
CA VAL A 113 -6.84 1.17 24.02
C VAL A 113 -7.01 0.53 25.39
N LYS A 114 -5.98 0.63 26.23
CA LYS A 114 -6.02 0.14 27.62
C LYS A 114 -6.78 1.15 28.50
N VAL A 115 -7.93 0.77 29.01
CA VAL A 115 -8.73 1.58 29.95
C VAL A 115 -9.00 0.80 31.23
N ARG A 116 -9.19 1.54 32.32
CA ARG A 116 -9.64 0.94 33.58
C ARG A 116 -11.15 1.13 33.73
N ARG A 117 -11.89 0.03 33.80
CA ARG A 117 -13.34 -0.02 34.07
C ARG A 117 -13.67 -1.13 35.06
N ASN A 118 -14.64 -0.93 35.96
CA ASN A 118 -15.03 -1.90 36.98
C ASN A 118 -13.86 -2.42 37.84
N GLY A 119 -12.86 -1.58 38.09
CA GLY A 119 -11.64 -1.95 38.84
C GLY A 119 -10.63 -2.82 38.09
N LYS A 120 -10.87 -3.14 36.80
CA LYS A 120 -9.99 -3.97 35.95
C LYS A 120 -9.48 -3.18 34.76
N VAL A 121 -8.26 -3.51 34.29
CA VAL A 121 -7.76 -3.01 33.04
C VAL A 121 -8.32 -3.86 31.90
N VAL A 122 -9.03 -3.22 30.98
CA VAL A 122 -9.65 -3.85 29.81
C VAL A 122 -9.17 -3.13 28.55
N GLN A 123 -9.19 -3.82 27.43
CA GLN A 123 -8.93 -3.23 26.12
C GLN A 123 -10.26 -2.90 25.43
N VAL A 124 -10.43 -1.64 25.00
CA VAL A 124 -11.63 -1.18 24.29
C VAL A 124 -11.21 -0.56 22.95
N ALA A 125 -12.10 -0.59 21.97
CA ALA A 125 -11.85 0.12 20.72
C ALA A 125 -11.79 1.64 20.96
N ARG A 126 -10.96 2.37 20.23
CA ARG A 126 -10.80 3.83 20.36
C ARG A 126 -12.13 4.59 20.33
N LYS A 127 -13.07 4.17 19.46
CA LYS A 127 -14.41 4.76 19.36
C LYS A 127 -15.28 4.61 20.61
N ASP A 128 -14.99 3.56 21.41
CA ASP A 128 -15.79 3.19 22.60
C ASP A 128 -15.30 3.88 23.88
N ILE A 129 -14.29 4.74 23.79
CA ILE A 129 -13.81 5.58 24.90
C ILE A 129 -14.86 6.68 25.15
N VAL A 130 -15.13 6.92 26.44
CA VAL A 130 -16.08 7.94 26.89
C VAL A 130 -15.47 8.92 27.88
N VAL A 131 -16.07 10.08 28.06
CA VAL A 131 -15.66 11.05 29.07
C VAL A 131 -15.73 10.42 30.46
N GLY A 132 -14.67 10.58 31.24
CA GLY A 132 -14.51 9.97 32.57
C GLY A 132 -13.75 8.64 32.57
N ASP A 133 -13.47 8.01 31.43
CA ASP A 133 -12.59 6.82 31.36
C ASP A 133 -11.19 7.13 31.87
N ILE A 134 -10.58 6.16 32.54
CA ILE A 134 -9.18 6.21 32.97
C ILE A 134 -8.35 5.43 31.98
N VAL A 135 -7.54 6.13 31.19
CA VAL A 135 -6.69 5.58 30.13
C VAL A 135 -5.25 5.43 30.62
N ILE A 136 -4.64 4.31 30.28
CA ILE A 136 -3.23 3.99 30.59
C ILE A 136 -2.45 4.12 29.28
N ILE A 137 -1.41 4.95 29.28
CA ILE A 137 -0.54 5.21 28.13
C ILE A 137 0.92 4.88 28.44
N GLU A 138 1.58 4.27 27.45
CA GLU A 138 2.98 3.87 27.48
C GLU A 138 3.70 4.36 26.21
N VAL A 139 5.02 4.25 26.20
CA VAL A 139 5.84 4.64 25.02
C VAL A 139 5.32 3.96 23.75
N GLY A 140 5.06 4.77 22.72
CA GLY A 140 4.54 4.31 21.44
C GLY A 140 3.02 4.29 21.33
N ASP A 141 2.28 4.67 22.37
CA ASP A 141 0.85 4.83 22.33
C ASP A 141 0.46 6.20 21.77
N GLU A 142 -0.57 6.24 20.94
CA GLU A 142 -1.26 7.47 20.55
C GLU A 142 -2.34 7.79 21.58
N ILE A 143 -2.45 9.07 21.97
CA ILE A 143 -3.48 9.53 22.90
C ILE A 143 -4.84 9.53 22.18
N PRO A 144 -5.81 8.69 22.63
CA PRO A 144 -7.05 8.46 21.91
C PRO A 144 -8.09 9.58 22.09
N ALA A 145 -8.03 10.35 23.19
CA ALA A 145 -8.96 11.41 23.54
C ALA A 145 -8.28 12.43 24.43
N ASP A 146 -8.77 13.67 24.47
CA ASP A 146 -8.23 14.72 25.37
C ASP A 146 -8.54 14.38 26.83
N GLY A 147 -7.57 14.68 27.70
CA GLY A 147 -7.74 14.39 29.11
C GLY A 147 -6.76 15.10 30.02
N THR A 148 -6.91 14.84 31.32
CA THR A 148 -6.07 15.39 32.37
C THR A 148 -5.30 14.27 33.05
N LEU A 149 -3.98 14.43 33.17
CA LEU A 149 -3.08 13.47 33.82
C LEU A 149 -3.42 13.32 35.29
N ILE A 150 -3.51 12.07 35.74
CA ILE A 150 -3.64 11.67 37.14
C ILE A 150 -2.27 11.30 37.69
N GLU A 151 -1.48 10.54 36.87
CA GLU A 151 -0.13 10.10 37.19
C GLU A 151 0.77 10.22 35.98
N SER A 152 2.03 10.55 36.19
CA SER A 152 3.04 10.56 35.12
C SER A 152 4.41 10.17 35.67
N THR A 153 5.16 9.38 34.89
CA THR A 153 6.56 9.03 35.19
C THR A 153 7.37 9.28 33.92
N ASP A 154 8.22 10.29 33.96
CA ASP A 154 9.09 10.71 32.83
C ASP A 154 8.35 10.83 31.50
N LEU A 155 7.08 11.27 31.54
CA LEU A 155 6.19 11.32 30.38
C LEU A 155 6.59 12.45 29.44
N GLN A 156 6.96 12.10 28.22
CA GLN A 156 7.24 13.04 27.13
C GLN A 156 6.31 12.73 25.96
N ILE A 157 5.66 13.77 25.44
CA ILE A 157 4.67 13.66 24.37
C ILE A 157 5.09 14.55 23.21
N ASP A 158 4.98 14.02 21.98
CA ASP A 158 5.11 14.79 20.76
C ASP A 158 3.76 15.44 20.43
N GLU A 159 3.70 16.75 20.57
CA GLU A 159 2.53 17.59 20.27
C GLU A 159 2.70 18.41 18.97
N SER A 160 3.71 18.12 18.16
CA SER A 160 4.06 18.89 16.96
C SER A 160 2.90 19.03 15.96
N SER A 161 2.01 18.06 15.93
CA SER A 161 0.81 18.07 15.06
C SER A 161 -0.22 19.14 15.43
N LEU A 162 -0.24 19.59 16.68
CA LEU A 162 -1.19 20.57 17.23
C LEU A 162 -0.54 21.89 17.63
N THR A 163 0.65 21.84 18.24
CA THR A 163 1.33 23.03 18.79
C THR A 163 2.52 23.48 17.96
N GLY A 164 3.06 22.61 17.10
CA GLY A 164 4.33 22.81 16.40
C GLY A 164 5.57 22.48 17.25
N GLU A 165 5.41 22.14 18.54
CA GLU A 165 6.49 21.81 19.45
C GLU A 165 6.73 20.28 19.48
N PRO A 166 7.95 19.81 19.18
CA PRO A 166 8.18 18.40 18.87
C PRO A 166 8.16 17.46 20.09
N ILE A 167 8.58 17.90 21.29
CA ILE A 167 8.56 17.06 22.48
C ILE A 167 8.35 17.94 23.72
N ILE A 168 7.27 17.66 24.43
CA ILE A 168 6.91 18.37 25.67
C ILE A 168 6.90 17.37 26.82
N THR A 169 7.52 17.74 27.95
CA THR A 169 7.44 16.96 29.17
C THR A 169 6.13 17.27 29.90
N LYS A 170 5.35 16.23 30.21
CA LYS A 170 4.05 16.34 30.87
C LYS A 170 4.11 15.88 32.31
N HIS A 171 3.43 16.61 33.18
CA HIS A 171 3.39 16.34 34.61
C HIS A 171 1.96 16.37 35.13
N ALA A 172 1.62 15.43 36.01
CA ALA A 172 0.34 15.42 36.70
C ALA A 172 0.22 16.55 37.77
N ASP A 173 1.34 17.08 38.23
CA ASP A 173 1.43 18.13 39.27
C ASP A 173 1.13 19.51 38.67
N PRO A 174 0.04 20.21 39.10
CA PRO A 174 -0.32 21.52 38.57
C PRO A 174 0.74 22.62 38.90
N ASP A 175 1.53 22.44 39.94
CA ASP A 175 2.56 23.43 40.33
C ASP A 175 3.78 23.45 39.40
N LYS A 176 3.93 22.42 38.60
CA LYS A 176 4.98 22.29 37.56
C LYS A 176 4.55 22.74 36.17
N ASN A 177 3.39 23.39 36.06
CA ASN A 177 2.90 23.90 34.78
C ASN A 177 3.80 25.03 34.28
N ASP A 178 4.29 24.87 33.03
CA ASP A 178 4.93 25.96 32.31
C ASP A 178 3.87 27.01 31.92
N LYS A 179 4.09 28.27 32.37
CA LYS A 179 3.15 29.38 32.11
C LYS A 179 3.21 29.89 30.67
N GLU A 180 4.25 29.55 29.94
CA GLU A 180 4.44 29.94 28.53
C GLU A 180 3.98 28.86 27.56
N ALA A 181 3.67 27.64 28.03
CA ALA A 181 3.21 26.55 27.19
C ALA A 181 1.79 26.81 26.65
N THR A 182 1.53 26.42 25.40
CA THR A 182 0.24 26.57 24.73
C THR A 182 -0.89 25.83 25.46
N TYR A 183 -0.58 24.67 26.06
CA TYR A 183 -1.50 23.88 26.88
C TYR A 183 -0.83 23.52 28.21
N PRO A 184 -1.60 23.42 29.32
CA PRO A 184 -1.06 23.01 30.61
C PRO A 184 -0.31 21.68 30.54
N SER A 185 0.78 21.54 31.30
CA SER A 185 1.59 20.31 31.33
C SER A 185 0.81 19.09 31.85
N SER A 186 -0.30 19.30 32.54
CA SER A 186 -1.24 18.25 32.97
C SER A 186 -2.26 17.83 31.93
N LYS A 187 -2.43 18.56 30.81
CA LYS A 187 -3.36 18.23 29.74
C LYS A 187 -2.68 17.36 28.70
N VAL A 188 -3.30 16.25 28.28
CA VAL A 188 -2.90 15.42 27.16
C VAL A 188 -3.94 15.58 26.05
N LEU A 189 -3.47 15.58 24.80
CA LEU A 189 -4.27 15.93 23.65
C LEU A 189 -4.40 14.74 22.70
N ARG A 190 -5.58 14.54 22.13
CA ARG A 190 -5.87 13.51 21.14
C ARG A 190 -4.94 13.60 19.94
N SER A 191 -4.53 12.44 19.41
CA SER A 191 -3.65 12.31 18.24
C SER A 191 -2.23 12.84 18.44
N THR A 192 -1.81 12.99 19.71
CA THR A 192 -0.42 13.21 20.09
C THR A 192 0.21 11.88 20.54
N MET A 193 1.53 11.80 20.54
CA MET A 193 2.26 10.54 20.68
C MET A 193 3.14 10.49 21.93
N VAL A 194 3.08 9.38 22.67
CA VAL A 194 3.96 9.17 23.82
C VAL A 194 5.34 8.74 23.35
N MET A 195 6.34 9.61 23.53
CA MET A 195 7.72 9.40 23.10
C MET A 195 8.59 8.77 24.19
N ASN A 196 8.31 9.06 25.46
CA ASN A 196 9.03 8.50 26.60
C ASN A 196 8.13 8.43 27.83
N GLY A 197 8.45 7.51 28.75
CA GLY A 197 7.76 7.38 30.03
C GLY A 197 6.39 6.69 29.94
N ARG A 198 5.57 6.91 30.97
CA ARG A 198 4.20 6.38 31.06
C ARG A 198 3.30 7.37 31.79
N GLY A 199 1.98 7.26 31.52
CA GLY A 199 1.00 8.08 32.19
C GLY A 199 -0.34 7.40 32.39
N VAL A 200 -1.10 7.90 33.36
CA VAL A 200 -2.52 7.59 33.55
C VAL A 200 -3.28 8.88 33.52
N TYR A 201 -4.32 8.98 32.72
CA TYR A 201 -5.11 10.19 32.60
C TYR A 201 -6.61 9.89 32.55
N GLN A 202 -7.42 10.87 32.96
CA GLN A 202 -8.87 10.83 32.86
C GLN A 202 -9.31 11.58 31.61
N VAL A 203 -10.14 10.94 30.81
CA VAL A 203 -10.72 11.55 29.60
C VAL A 203 -11.68 12.67 29.97
N THR A 204 -11.45 13.86 29.41
CA THR A 204 -12.30 15.05 29.60
C THR A 204 -13.12 15.40 28.39
N GLU A 205 -12.62 15.15 27.18
CA GLU A 205 -13.29 15.49 25.92
C GLU A 205 -13.09 14.33 24.92
N VAL A 206 -14.14 14.02 24.15
CA VAL A 206 -14.16 12.97 23.12
C VAL A 206 -14.66 13.51 21.79
N GLY A 207 -14.31 12.84 20.70
CA GLY A 207 -14.81 13.15 19.35
C GLY A 207 -14.51 14.59 18.92
N ASP A 208 -15.53 15.27 18.44
CA ASP A 208 -15.44 16.64 17.93
C ASP A 208 -15.19 17.71 19.01
N ALA A 209 -15.39 17.36 20.29
CA ALA A 209 -15.12 18.26 21.39
C ALA A 209 -13.62 18.41 21.67
N THR A 210 -12.79 17.44 21.25
CA THR A 210 -11.33 17.48 21.41
C THR A 210 -10.69 18.65 20.65
N GLU A 211 -9.48 19.05 21.03
CA GLU A 211 -8.78 20.15 20.35
C GLU A 211 -8.57 19.87 18.86
N ILE A 212 -8.18 18.64 18.50
CA ILE A 212 -8.06 18.25 17.09
C ILE A 212 -9.42 18.25 16.38
N GLY A 213 -10.50 17.90 17.08
CA GLY A 213 -11.88 17.98 16.56
C GLY A 213 -12.29 19.41 16.22
N LYS A 214 -11.93 20.37 17.07
CA LYS A 214 -12.17 21.81 16.82
C LYS A 214 -11.39 22.32 15.61
N VAL A 215 -10.12 21.89 15.47
CA VAL A 215 -9.27 22.22 14.31
C VAL A 215 -9.84 21.59 13.02
N ALA A 216 -10.26 20.32 13.07
CA ALA A 216 -10.82 19.62 11.92
C ALA A 216 -12.11 20.28 11.38
N ARG A 217 -12.96 20.81 12.25
CA ARG A 217 -14.16 21.57 11.87
C ARG A 217 -13.84 22.90 11.18
N SER A 218 -12.73 23.55 11.56
CA SER A 218 -12.31 24.83 10.95
C SER A 218 -11.59 24.67 9.63
N SER A 219 -11.06 23.47 9.33
CA SER A 219 -10.31 23.16 8.11
C SER A 219 -11.22 22.52 7.07
N THR A 220 -11.87 23.35 6.23
CA THR A 220 -12.81 22.92 5.17
C THR A 220 -12.09 22.46 3.88
N GLU A 221 -10.77 22.48 3.81
CA GLU A 221 -10.02 22.12 2.61
C GLU A 221 -9.42 20.71 2.70
N MET A 222 -10.13 19.75 2.12
CA MET A 222 -9.53 18.46 1.75
C MET A 222 -8.62 18.68 0.54
N THR A 223 -7.35 18.93 0.75
CA THR A 223 -6.33 18.86 -0.31
C THR A 223 -6.13 17.40 -0.70
N SER A 224 -6.80 16.95 -1.76
CA SER A 224 -6.51 15.66 -2.38
C SER A 224 -5.13 15.70 -3.00
N VAL A 225 -4.13 15.12 -2.36
CA VAL A 225 -2.78 14.98 -2.91
C VAL A 225 -2.86 14.05 -4.13
N LYS A 226 -2.61 14.61 -5.34
CA LYS A 226 -2.60 13.82 -6.58
C LYS A 226 -1.43 12.84 -6.57
N THR A 227 -1.69 11.59 -6.95
CA THR A 227 -0.63 10.58 -7.10
C THR A 227 0.30 10.93 -8.27
N PRO A 228 1.57 10.47 -8.26
CA PRO A 228 2.49 10.66 -9.40
C PRO A 228 1.91 10.16 -10.72
N LEU A 229 1.19 9.05 -10.72
CA LEU A 229 0.48 8.51 -11.88
C LEU A 229 -0.59 9.48 -12.38
N ASN A 230 -1.43 10.01 -11.48
CA ASN A 230 -2.46 10.98 -11.86
C ASN A 230 -1.84 12.24 -12.50
N MET A 231 -0.68 12.69 -11.98
CA MET A 231 0.04 13.83 -12.59
C MET A 231 0.57 13.51 -14.00
N GLN A 232 1.09 12.29 -14.22
CA GLN A 232 1.53 11.85 -15.56
C GLN A 232 0.36 11.72 -16.52
N LEU A 233 -0.77 11.20 -16.07
CA LEU A 233 -1.98 11.06 -16.87
C LEU A 233 -2.64 12.41 -17.19
N ASP A 234 -2.67 13.35 -16.25
CA ASP A 234 -3.10 14.73 -16.49
C ASP A 234 -2.22 15.42 -17.55
N LYS A 235 -0.90 15.18 -17.49
CA LYS A 235 0.05 15.69 -18.51
C LYS A 235 -0.21 15.07 -19.88
N LEU A 236 -0.45 13.75 -19.92
CA LEU A 236 -0.79 13.02 -21.14
C LEU A 236 -2.10 13.55 -21.74
N ALA A 237 -3.17 13.65 -20.92
CA ALA A 237 -4.46 14.16 -21.33
C ALA A 237 -4.36 15.58 -21.90
N LYS A 238 -3.63 16.47 -21.23
CA LYS A 238 -3.38 17.85 -21.72
C LYS A 238 -2.62 17.87 -23.04
N MET A 239 -1.65 16.99 -23.23
CA MET A 239 -0.90 16.87 -24.47
C MET A 239 -1.81 16.42 -25.62
N ILE A 240 -2.58 15.36 -25.41
CA ILE A 240 -3.51 14.81 -26.41
C ILE A 240 -4.58 15.85 -26.75
N SER A 241 -5.17 16.51 -25.76
CA SER A 241 -6.17 17.56 -25.97
C SER A 241 -5.63 18.73 -26.78
N LYS A 242 -4.38 19.19 -26.53
CA LYS A 242 -3.74 20.24 -27.32
C LYS A 242 -3.58 19.82 -28.77
N PHE A 243 -3.14 18.59 -29.03
CA PHE A 243 -3.03 18.05 -30.38
C PHE A 243 -4.39 17.93 -31.03
N GLY A 244 -5.39 17.41 -30.36
CA GLY A 244 -6.75 17.27 -30.85
C GLY A 244 -7.39 18.60 -31.22
N VAL A 245 -7.31 19.58 -30.32
CA VAL A 245 -7.81 20.96 -30.61
C VAL A 245 -7.06 21.58 -31.79
N GLY A 246 -5.72 21.45 -31.85
CA GLY A 246 -4.92 21.96 -32.96
C GLY A 246 -5.33 21.37 -34.30
N ILE A 247 -5.51 20.05 -34.39
CA ILE A 247 -5.97 19.35 -35.60
C ILE A 247 -7.40 19.77 -35.96
N SER A 248 -8.29 19.89 -35.00
CA SER A 248 -9.70 20.28 -35.22
C SER A 248 -9.83 21.69 -35.76
N VAL A 249 -9.09 22.64 -35.17
CA VAL A 249 -9.05 24.01 -35.68
C VAL A 249 -8.45 24.08 -37.09
N ALA A 250 -7.34 23.35 -37.32
CA ALA A 250 -6.73 23.29 -38.65
C ALA A 250 -7.70 22.69 -39.69
N ALA A 251 -8.38 21.57 -39.32
CA ALA A 251 -9.39 20.93 -40.17
C ALA A 251 -10.53 21.93 -40.50
N PHE A 252 -11.08 22.60 -39.50
CA PHE A 252 -12.16 23.59 -39.69
C PHE A 252 -11.73 24.70 -40.68
N VAL A 253 -10.54 25.28 -40.47
CA VAL A 253 -10.03 26.35 -41.33
C VAL A 253 -9.77 25.85 -42.76
N ILE A 254 -9.17 24.68 -42.92
CA ILE A 254 -8.84 24.10 -44.24
C ILE A 254 -10.10 23.79 -45.02
N PHE A 255 -11.06 23.12 -44.38
CA PHE A 255 -12.28 22.66 -45.09
C PHE A 255 -13.21 23.82 -45.39
N LEU A 256 -13.45 24.72 -44.44
CA LEU A 256 -14.22 25.92 -44.68
C LEU A 256 -13.55 26.81 -45.74
N GLY A 257 -12.23 27.01 -45.65
CA GLY A 257 -11.46 27.79 -46.62
C GLY A 257 -11.51 27.19 -48.01
N ARG A 258 -11.39 25.84 -48.13
CA ARG A 258 -11.58 25.11 -49.40
C ARG A 258 -12.98 25.34 -49.98
N ASP A 259 -14.02 25.18 -49.17
CA ASP A 259 -15.41 25.32 -49.59
C ASP A 259 -15.69 26.74 -50.08
N ILE A 260 -15.19 27.76 -49.39
CA ILE A 260 -15.28 29.17 -49.80
C ILE A 260 -14.55 29.40 -51.12
N LEU A 261 -13.35 28.81 -51.32
CA LEU A 261 -12.50 29.02 -52.51
C LEU A 261 -13.03 28.29 -53.76
N THR A 262 -13.62 27.08 -53.55
CA THR A 262 -14.10 26.24 -54.64
C THR A 262 -15.56 26.53 -54.98
N ASP A 263 -16.35 27.02 -54.03
CA ASP A 263 -17.78 27.34 -54.12
C ASP A 263 -18.59 26.29 -54.92
N PRO A 264 -18.54 25.00 -54.53
CA PRO A 264 -19.08 23.90 -55.34
C PRO A 264 -20.60 23.99 -55.57
N HIS A 265 -21.30 24.77 -54.78
CA HIS A 265 -22.74 24.96 -54.81
C HIS A 265 -23.18 26.37 -55.19
N ASN A 266 -22.23 27.24 -55.60
CA ASN A 266 -22.49 28.65 -55.88
C ASN A 266 -23.14 29.40 -54.72
N LEU A 267 -22.82 28.97 -53.48
CA LEU A 267 -23.45 29.40 -52.23
C LEU A 267 -22.84 30.72 -51.74
N TRP A 268 -21.51 30.85 -51.80
CA TRP A 268 -20.75 31.96 -51.21
C TRP A 268 -20.90 33.26 -52.01
N HIS A 269 -21.38 33.15 -53.24
CA HIS A 269 -21.67 34.31 -54.12
C HIS A 269 -23.19 34.57 -54.26
N SER A 270 -24.04 33.90 -53.47
CA SER A 270 -25.49 34.04 -53.46
C SER A 270 -25.99 34.84 -52.25
N ASP A 271 -27.22 35.33 -52.31
CA ASP A 271 -27.90 35.97 -51.16
C ASP A 271 -28.43 35.00 -50.12
N ASN A 272 -28.00 33.74 -50.19
CA ASN A 272 -28.48 32.69 -49.26
C ASN A 272 -27.62 32.60 -48.00
N TYR A 273 -27.75 33.64 -47.13
CA TYR A 273 -27.02 33.68 -45.84
C TYR A 273 -27.35 32.50 -44.94
N LEU A 274 -28.57 31.97 -45.00
CA LEU A 274 -28.98 30.83 -44.16
C LEU A 274 -28.23 29.53 -44.58
N GLY A 275 -28.01 29.33 -45.87
CA GLY A 275 -27.20 28.25 -46.41
C GLY A 275 -25.74 28.36 -45.99
N MET A 276 -25.14 29.56 -46.06
CA MET A 276 -23.77 29.83 -45.62
C MET A 276 -23.62 29.49 -44.13
N VAL A 277 -24.55 29.93 -43.28
CA VAL A 277 -24.51 29.62 -41.82
C VAL A 277 -24.61 28.11 -41.59
N LYS A 278 -25.44 27.41 -42.36
CA LYS A 278 -25.58 25.97 -42.24
C LYS A 278 -24.23 25.26 -42.50
N VAL A 279 -23.56 25.58 -43.59
CA VAL A 279 -22.25 24.99 -43.96
C VAL A 279 -21.19 25.27 -42.90
N VAL A 280 -21.12 26.52 -42.39
CA VAL A 280 -20.20 26.86 -41.30
C VAL A 280 -20.48 26.04 -40.07
N LEU A 281 -21.75 25.84 -39.70
CA LEU A 281 -22.13 25.02 -38.52
C LEU A 281 -21.84 23.52 -38.71
N GLU A 282 -21.98 23.00 -39.91
CA GLU A 282 -21.61 21.60 -40.25
C GLU A 282 -20.09 21.37 -40.08
N TYR A 283 -19.23 22.25 -40.62
CA TYR A 283 -17.78 22.19 -40.41
C TYR A 283 -17.40 22.41 -38.95
N PHE A 284 -18.12 23.27 -38.22
CA PHE A 284 -17.94 23.44 -36.80
C PHE A 284 -18.28 22.15 -36.02
N MET A 285 -19.40 21.48 -36.34
CA MET A 285 -19.79 20.20 -35.74
C MET A 285 -18.76 19.12 -36.01
N MET A 286 -18.18 19.08 -37.22
CA MET A 286 -17.06 18.21 -37.54
C MET A 286 -15.84 18.50 -36.65
N ALA A 287 -15.48 19.74 -36.44
CA ALA A 287 -14.36 20.13 -35.59
C ALA A 287 -14.59 19.70 -34.13
N VAL A 288 -15.80 19.91 -33.61
CA VAL A 288 -16.19 19.42 -32.27
C VAL A 288 -16.09 17.88 -32.17
N THR A 289 -16.52 17.18 -33.19
CA THR A 289 -16.42 15.70 -33.25
C THR A 289 -14.95 15.27 -33.15
N LEU A 290 -14.04 15.92 -33.89
CA LEU A 290 -12.60 15.65 -33.79
C LEU A 290 -12.03 15.95 -32.41
N ILE A 291 -12.48 17.00 -31.71
CA ILE A 291 -12.06 17.30 -30.34
C ILE A 291 -12.51 16.16 -29.40
N VAL A 292 -13.77 15.77 -29.46
CA VAL A 292 -14.35 14.69 -28.62
C VAL A 292 -13.62 13.38 -28.82
N MET A 293 -13.31 13.00 -30.09
CA MET A 293 -12.53 11.80 -30.40
C MET A 293 -11.11 11.83 -29.86
N SER A 294 -10.50 12.99 -29.78
CA SER A 294 -9.10 13.10 -29.36
C SER A 294 -8.90 12.94 -27.85
N VAL A 295 -9.95 13.14 -27.04
CA VAL A 295 -9.82 13.16 -25.57
C VAL A 295 -10.16 11.81 -24.96
N PRO A 296 -9.25 11.21 -24.17
CA PRO A 296 -9.49 9.95 -23.50
C PRO A 296 -10.34 10.13 -22.23
N GLU A 297 -11.66 10.16 -22.36
CA GLU A 297 -12.60 10.42 -21.24
C GLU A 297 -12.59 9.32 -20.16
N GLY A 298 -12.38 8.06 -20.54
CA GLY A 298 -12.35 6.92 -19.62
C GLY A 298 -11.11 6.85 -18.71
N MET A 299 -10.06 7.64 -18.97
CA MET A 299 -8.76 7.50 -18.33
C MET A 299 -8.76 7.79 -16.81
N PRO A 300 -9.30 8.91 -16.30
CA PRO A 300 -9.32 9.18 -14.86
C PRO A 300 -10.11 8.11 -14.09
N MET A 301 -11.22 7.68 -14.65
CA MET A 301 -12.07 6.65 -14.06
C MET A 301 -11.37 5.29 -14.03
N ALA A 302 -10.71 4.88 -15.13
CA ALA A 302 -9.94 3.63 -15.20
C ALA A 302 -8.88 3.55 -14.09
N VAL A 303 -8.18 4.66 -13.82
CA VAL A 303 -7.15 4.73 -12.78
C VAL A 303 -7.75 4.62 -11.39
N THR A 304 -8.79 5.41 -11.09
CA THR A 304 -9.44 5.40 -9.77
C THR A 304 -10.03 4.01 -9.47
N LEU A 305 -10.69 3.41 -10.44
CA LEU A 305 -11.25 2.07 -10.32
C LEU A 305 -10.14 1.01 -10.14
N SER A 306 -9.06 1.10 -10.93
CA SER A 306 -7.92 0.19 -10.83
C SER A 306 -7.25 0.27 -9.46
N LEU A 307 -7.04 1.48 -8.92
CA LEU A 307 -6.51 1.69 -7.58
C LEU A 307 -7.43 1.09 -6.51
N ALA A 308 -8.75 1.34 -6.58
CA ALA A 308 -9.71 0.82 -5.61
C ALA A 308 -9.78 -0.72 -5.62
N LEU A 309 -9.77 -1.35 -6.80
CA LEU A 309 -9.75 -2.80 -6.94
C LEU A 309 -8.45 -3.42 -6.41
N ASN A 310 -7.30 -2.81 -6.71
CA ASN A 310 -6.01 -3.27 -6.20
C ASN A 310 -5.91 -3.15 -4.69
N MET A 311 -6.35 -2.05 -4.11
CA MET A 311 -6.35 -1.85 -2.66
C MET A 311 -7.15 -2.95 -1.95
N ARG A 312 -8.36 -3.29 -2.44
CA ARG A 312 -9.16 -4.40 -1.91
C ARG A 312 -8.42 -5.75 -2.00
N ARG A 313 -7.68 -5.97 -3.09
CA ARG A 313 -6.92 -7.21 -3.30
C ARG A 313 -5.66 -7.25 -2.44
N MET A 314 -4.98 -6.10 -2.26
CA MET A 314 -3.85 -5.97 -1.34
C MET A 314 -4.27 -6.28 0.10
N LEU A 315 -5.44 -5.78 0.55
CA LEU A 315 -5.97 -6.11 1.87
C LEU A 315 -6.21 -7.63 2.04
N LYS A 316 -6.75 -8.31 1.02
CA LYS A 316 -6.92 -9.77 1.06
C LYS A 316 -5.58 -10.53 1.15
N ASN A 317 -4.47 -9.89 0.79
CA ASN A 317 -3.11 -10.41 0.90
C ASN A 317 -2.33 -9.71 2.03
N ASN A 318 -3.00 -9.42 3.12
CA ASN A 318 -2.44 -8.88 4.36
C ASN A 318 -1.75 -7.50 4.24
N ASN A 319 -2.07 -6.72 3.20
CA ASN A 319 -1.56 -5.38 3.01
C ASN A 319 -2.69 -4.36 3.18
N LEU A 320 -2.76 -3.71 4.33
CA LEU A 320 -3.70 -2.62 4.58
C LEU A 320 -3.14 -1.30 4.04
N VAL A 321 -3.67 -0.83 2.94
CA VAL A 321 -3.27 0.43 2.32
C VAL A 321 -3.95 1.60 3.05
N ARG A 322 -3.16 2.51 3.59
CA ARG A 322 -3.63 3.72 4.29
C ARG A 322 -3.66 4.94 3.36
N LYS A 323 -2.68 5.04 2.44
CA LYS A 323 -2.63 6.11 1.43
C LYS A 323 -2.63 5.54 0.02
N LEU A 324 -3.50 6.04 -0.85
CA LEU A 324 -3.71 5.50 -2.21
C LEU A 324 -2.45 5.44 -3.08
N HIS A 325 -1.56 6.43 -2.93
CA HIS A 325 -0.33 6.49 -3.73
C HIS A 325 0.62 5.33 -3.45
N ALA A 326 0.54 4.71 -2.26
CA ALA A 326 1.39 3.58 -1.90
C ALA A 326 1.19 2.37 -2.84
N CYS A 327 -0.05 2.11 -3.29
CA CYS A 327 -0.33 1.02 -4.23
C CYS A 327 0.46 1.15 -5.54
N GLU A 328 0.58 2.36 -6.04
CA GLU A 328 1.31 2.65 -7.28
C GLU A 328 2.81 2.66 -7.04
N THR A 329 3.24 3.36 -5.97
CA THR A 329 4.65 3.60 -5.69
C THR A 329 5.38 2.30 -5.37
N MET A 330 4.71 1.33 -4.72
CA MET A 330 5.26 -0.01 -4.48
C MET A 330 5.71 -0.69 -5.77
N GLY A 331 5.01 -0.51 -6.89
CA GLY A 331 5.41 -1.04 -8.19
C GLY A 331 6.70 -0.43 -8.77
N ALA A 332 7.10 0.74 -8.29
CA ALA A 332 8.30 1.45 -8.74
C ALA A 332 9.48 1.33 -7.77
N VAL A 333 9.31 0.64 -6.63
CA VAL A 333 10.35 0.49 -5.60
C VAL A 333 11.61 -0.13 -6.18
N THR A 334 12.75 0.51 -5.90
CA THR A 334 14.09 0.06 -6.29
C THR A 334 14.94 -0.36 -5.11
N VAL A 335 14.64 0.18 -3.91
CA VAL A 335 15.35 -0.12 -2.66
C VAL A 335 14.33 -0.36 -1.55
N ILE A 336 14.50 -1.46 -0.81
CA ILE A 336 13.76 -1.75 0.42
C ILE A 336 14.75 -1.67 1.58
N CYS A 337 14.54 -0.72 2.50
CA CYS A 337 15.25 -0.65 3.77
C CYS A 337 14.38 -1.35 4.82
N THR A 338 14.81 -2.50 5.30
CA THR A 338 14.03 -3.30 6.26
C THR A 338 14.69 -3.29 7.63
N ASP A 339 13.88 -3.13 8.68
CA ASP A 339 14.34 -3.46 10.02
C ASP A 339 14.46 -4.98 10.16
N LYS A 340 15.25 -5.42 11.11
CA LYS A 340 15.45 -6.85 11.41
C LYS A 340 14.25 -7.42 12.14
N THR A 341 13.92 -6.78 13.29
CA THR A 341 13.01 -7.31 14.30
C THR A 341 11.57 -7.33 13.79
N GLY A 342 10.88 -8.46 13.98
CA GLY A 342 9.49 -8.59 13.58
C GLY A 342 9.24 -8.77 12.07
N THR A 343 10.04 -8.14 11.20
CA THR A 343 9.91 -8.24 9.73
C THR A 343 10.69 -9.42 9.16
N LEU A 344 12.00 -9.49 9.45
CA LEU A 344 12.86 -10.59 8.99
C LEU A 344 12.84 -11.76 9.96
N THR A 345 12.67 -11.46 11.25
CA THR A 345 12.64 -12.43 12.33
C THR A 345 11.23 -12.55 12.92
N GLN A 346 11.00 -13.58 13.73
CA GLN A 346 9.69 -13.86 14.33
C GLN A 346 9.33 -12.95 15.50
N ASN A 347 10.27 -12.13 15.99
CA ASN A 347 10.17 -11.35 17.24
C ASN A 347 9.83 -12.23 18.44
N LYS A 348 10.33 -13.47 18.45
CA LYS A 348 10.14 -14.46 19.50
C LYS A 348 11.47 -15.12 19.81
N MET A 349 12.03 -14.79 20.97
CA MET A 349 13.23 -15.46 21.44
C MET A 349 12.95 -16.95 21.65
N GLN A 350 13.83 -17.79 21.14
CA GLN A 350 13.77 -19.25 21.25
C GLN A 350 15.14 -19.81 21.58
N VAL A 351 15.17 -20.91 22.36
CA VAL A 351 16.39 -21.66 22.58
C VAL A 351 16.73 -22.40 21.28
N ALA A 352 17.82 -21.99 20.66
CA ALA A 352 18.31 -22.57 19.41
C ALA A 352 19.14 -23.83 19.68
N ASP A 353 19.99 -23.81 20.72
CA ASP A 353 20.79 -24.93 21.15
C ASP A 353 20.99 -24.92 22.66
N MET A 354 21.15 -26.10 23.25
CA MET A 354 21.39 -26.31 24.66
C MET A 354 22.56 -27.28 24.88
N ALA A 355 23.68 -26.76 25.32
CA ALA A 355 24.87 -27.57 25.60
C ALA A 355 24.91 -27.93 27.09
N MET A 356 24.69 -29.20 27.38
CA MET A 356 24.77 -29.76 28.75
C MET A 356 26.20 -30.18 29.09
N TYR A 357 26.64 -29.88 30.32
CA TYR A 357 27.97 -30.21 30.87
C TYR A 357 27.86 -31.02 32.18
N ALA A 358 26.66 -31.15 32.77
CA ALA A 358 26.35 -31.97 33.90
C ALA A 358 25.21 -32.94 33.53
N ASP A 359 25.23 -34.15 34.10
CA ASP A 359 24.31 -35.25 33.72
C ASP A 359 22.95 -35.20 34.41
N ASP A 360 22.67 -34.20 35.27
CA ASP A 360 21.40 -34.08 35.97
C ASP A 360 20.41 -33.16 35.24
N ALA A 361 19.66 -33.75 34.32
CA ALA A 361 18.64 -33.04 33.55
C ALA A 361 17.43 -32.57 34.42
N ALA A 362 17.12 -33.32 35.50
CA ALA A 362 16.02 -32.93 36.36
C ALA A 362 16.35 -31.66 37.15
N LEU A 363 17.57 -31.59 37.67
CA LEU A 363 18.07 -30.42 38.41
C LEU A 363 18.22 -29.20 37.49
N PHE A 364 18.53 -29.43 36.22
CA PHE A 364 18.58 -28.36 35.20
C PHE A 364 17.20 -27.81 34.88
N ASN A 365 16.19 -28.66 34.75
CA ASN A 365 14.82 -28.19 34.56
C ASN A 365 14.31 -27.39 35.77
N GLU A 366 14.66 -27.78 37.00
CA GLU A 366 14.40 -26.99 38.18
C GLU A 366 15.16 -25.66 38.18
N ALA A 367 16.42 -25.63 37.73
CA ALA A 367 17.19 -24.39 37.60
C ALA A 367 16.50 -23.36 36.65
N ILE A 368 15.94 -23.82 35.55
CA ILE A 368 15.17 -22.96 34.63
C ILE A 368 13.86 -22.53 35.29
N ALA A 369 13.11 -23.43 35.91
CA ALA A 369 11.80 -23.18 36.47
C ALA A 369 11.84 -22.20 37.67
N TYR A 370 12.82 -22.35 38.58
CA TYR A 370 12.92 -21.51 39.77
C TYR A 370 13.72 -20.21 39.56
N ASN A 371 14.80 -20.27 38.81
CA ASN A 371 15.69 -19.12 38.60
C ASN A 371 15.21 -18.23 37.46
N THR A 372 13.96 -17.75 37.53
CA THR A 372 13.30 -16.89 36.55
C THR A 372 12.27 -15.97 37.21
N THR A 373 12.09 -14.77 36.66
CA THR A 373 11.01 -13.85 37.00
C THR A 373 9.85 -13.91 35.99
N ALA A 374 10.07 -14.58 34.86
CA ALA A 374 9.05 -14.74 33.82
C ALA A 374 8.01 -15.84 34.16
N HIS A 375 6.88 -15.76 33.51
CA HIS A 375 5.82 -16.78 33.53
C HIS A 375 5.08 -16.86 32.20
N LEU A 376 4.41 -17.96 31.94
CA LEU A 376 3.55 -18.16 30.79
C LEU A 376 2.09 -18.00 31.23
N ASP A 377 1.25 -17.43 30.34
CA ASP A 377 -0.19 -17.27 30.59
C ASP A 377 -0.90 -18.64 30.73
N GLU A 378 -2.19 -18.62 31.14
CA GLU A 378 -2.96 -19.85 31.38
C GLU A 378 -3.21 -20.66 30.10
N GLU A 379 -3.21 -20.00 28.93
CA GLU A 379 -3.41 -20.63 27.62
C GLU A 379 -2.09 -21.15 27.00
N GLY A 380 -0.95 -21.01 27.70
CA GLY A 380 0.36 -21.55 27.29
C GLY A 380 1.01 -20.88 26.07
N GLY A 381 0.46 -19.78 25.58
CA GLY A 381 0.89 -19.17 24.31
C GLY A 381 1.72 -17.89 24.44
N LYS A 382 1.49 -17.08 25.47
CA LYS A 382 2.18 -15.79 25.67
C LYS A 382 2.99 -15.79 26.94
N GLY A 383 4.27 -15.47 26.82
CA GLY A 383 5.14 -15.27 27.97
C GLY A 383 5.04 -13.84 28.50
N ILE A 384 5.09 -13.72 29.83
CA ILE A 384 5.10 -12.45 30.54
C ILE A 384 6.44 -12.35 31.26
N GLY A 385 7.19 -11.26 31.05
CA GLY A 385 8.50 -11.03 31.61
C GLY A 385 9.61 -10.92 30.57
N ASN A 386 10.86 -11.13 30.99
CA ASN A 386 12.02 -11.02 30.11
C ASN A 386 11.97 -12.04 28.95
N PRO A 387 12.05 -11.63 27.68
CA PRO A 387 11.93 -12.53 26.52
C PRO A 387 12.94 -13.70 26.54
N THR A 388 14.13 -13.49 27.09
CA THR A 388 15.14 -14.55 27.21
C THR A 388 14.73 -15.61 28.22
N GLU A 389 14.11 -15.21 29.34
CA GLU A 389 13.57 -16.12 30.35
C GLU A 389 12.33 -16.86 29.84
N VAL A 390 11.45 -16.16 29.15
CA VAL A 390 10.28 -16.76 28.47
C VAL A 390 10.71 -17.84 27.49
N ALA A 391 11.79 -17.61 26.70
CA ALA A 391 12.33 -18.61 25.78
C ALA A 391 12.73 -19.90 26.49
N LEU A 392 13.31 -19.81 27.68
CA LEU A 392 13.71 -20.95 28.49
C LEU A 392 12.46 -21.73 29.04
N LEU A 393 11.44 -21.00 29.49
CA LEU A 393 10.20 -21.64 29.95
C LEU A 393 9.47 -22.37 28.81
N LEU A 394 9.39 -21.75 27.63
CA LEU A 394 8.83 -22.36 26.43
C LEU A 394 9.65 -23.59 25.96
N TRP A 395 10.97 -23.58 26.18
CA TRP A 395 11.82 -24.74 25.92
C TRP A 395 11.48 -25.89 26.85
N LEU A 396 11.21 -25.67 28.16
CA LEU A 396 10.73 -26.68 29.07
C LEU A 396 9.42 -27.32 28.63
N GLU A 397 8.43 -26.49 28.24
CA GLU A 397 7.14 -27.00 27.74
C GLU A 397 7.29 -27.82 26.46
N LYS A 398 8.14 -27.38 25.52
CA LYS A 398 8.45 -28.12 24.29
C LYS A 398 9.05 -29.50 24.60
N ASN A 399 9.82 -29.61 25.68
CA ASN A 399 10.39 -30.83 26.18
C ASN A 399 9.43 -31.61 27.13
N LYS A 400 8.13 -31.26 27.15
CA LYS A 400 7.08 -31.90 27.96
C LYS A 400 7.32 -31.83 29.47
N THR A 401 8.02 -30.79 29.93
CA THR A 401 8.24 -30.50 31.35
C THR A 401 7.33 -29.37 31.78
N ASP A 402 6.38 -29.65 32.66
CA ASP A 402 5.50 -28.66 33.26
C ASP A 402 6.26 -27.85 34.31
N TYR A 403 6.70 -26.65 33.95
CA TYR A 403 7.43 -25.79 34.86
C TYR A 403 6.58 -25.28 36.03
N LYS A 404 5.24 -25.22 35.88
CA LYS A 404 4.33 -24.79 36.96
C LYS A 404 4.26 -25.86 38.05
N ALA A 405 4.29 -27.12 37.64
CA ALA A 405 4.36 -28.26 38.61
C ALA A 405 5.72 -28.30 39.33
N LEU A 406 6.82 -27.92 38.66
CA LEU A 406 8.14 -27.86 39.29
C LEU A 406 8.27 -26.66 40.23
N ARG A 407 7.75 -25.48 39.83
CA ARG A 407 7.91 -24.21 40.53
C ARG A 407 6.87 -24.07 41.66
N GLN A 408 7.20 -24.54 42.85
CA GLN A 408 6.42 -24.30 44.06
C GLN A 408 6.95 -23.06 44.79
N ALA A 409 6.13 -22.01 44.93
CA ALA A 409 6.56 -20.73 45.47
C ALA A 409 7.13 -20.84 46.89
N ASP A 410 6.58 -21.70 47.71
CA ASP A 410 7.00 -21.96 49.10
C ASP A 410 8.42 -22.55 49.20
N ASN A 411 8.97 -23.07 48.12
CA ASN A 411 10.33 -23.61 48.08
C ASN A 411 11.40 -22.57 47.83
N ILE A 412 11.04 -21.36 47.40
CA ILE A 412 12.01 -20.28 47.14
C ILE A 412 12.35 -19.59 48.44
N GLU A 413 13.59 -19.75 48.91
CA GLU A 413 14.08 -19.13 50.14
C GLU A 413 14.58 -17.69 49.85
N HIS A 414 15.36 -17.52 48.79
CA HIS A 414 15.91 -16.22 48.40
C HIS A 414 16.05 -16.13 46.89
N GLN A 415 15.66 -15.02 46.31
CA GLN A 415 15.83 -14.75 44.90
C GLN A 415 16.46 -13.39 44.67
N LEU A 416 17.64 -13.38 44.06
CA LEU A 416 18.35 -12.17 43.61
C LEU A 416 18.09 -11.97 42.10
N PRO A 417 17.30 -10.95 41.69
CA PRO A 417 17.04 -10.67 40.30
C PRO A 417 18.30 -10.31 39.50
N PHE A 418 18.23 -10.46 38.17
CA PHE A 418 19.30 -10.04 37.29
C PHE A 418 19.60 -8.55 37.38
N SER A 419 20.86 -8.17 37.37
CA SER A 419 21.28 -6.80 37.17
C SER A 419 22.40 -6.67 36.14
N THR A 420 22.43 -5.55 35.41
CA THR A 420 23.43 -5.25 34.37
C THR A 420 24.85 -5.11 34.92
N GLU A 421 24.98 -4.76 36.21
CA GLU A 421 26.27 -4.66 36.85
C GLU A 421 26.84 -6.03 37.20
N ARG A 422 26.03 -6.88 37.82
CA ARG A 422 26.42 -8.23 38.25
C ARG A 422 26.46 -9.21 37.05
N LYS A 423 25.59 -9.04 36.08
CA LYS A 423 25.40 -9.91 34.91
C LYS A 423 24.98 -11.35 35.24
N TYR A 424 24.41 -11.57 36.41
CA TYR A 424 23.82 -12.84 36.79
C TYR A 424 22.60 -12.67 37.70
N MET A 425 21.80 -13.74 37.78
CA MET A 425 20.66 -13.94 38.66
C MET A 425 20.95 -15.19 39.54
N ALA A 426 20.52 -15.19 40.79
CA ALA A 426 20.75 -16.30 41.72
C ALA A 426 19.46 -16.59 42.52
N THR A 427 19.14 -17.86 42.69
CA THR A 427 17.96 -18.27 43.49
C THR A 427 18.34 -19.44 44.38
N ILE A 428 18.02 -19.34 45.69
CA ILE A 428 18.16 -20.43 46.66
C ILE A 428 16.81 -21.10 46.85
N VAL A 429 16.77 -22.42 46.65
CA VAL A 429 15.55 -23.23 46.71
C VAL A 429 15.70 -24.33 47.72
N LYS A 430 14.64 -24.60 48.50
CA LYS A 430 14.53 -25.77 49.39
C LYS A 430 14.05 -26.96 48.59
N ARG A 431 14.83 -28.05 48.58
CA ARG A 431 14.51 -29.33 47.94
C ARG A 431 14.48 -30.45 48.99
N GLY A 432 13.36 -30.63 49.63
CA GLY A 432 13.24 -31.52 50.76
C GLY A 432 14.12 -31.08 51.94
N SER A 433 15.14 -31.88 52.28
CA SER A 433 16.11 -31.56 53.33
C SER A 433 17.34 -30.78 52.84
N GLU A 434 17.48 -30.61 51.55
CA GLU A 434 18.64 -29.94 50.93
C GLU A 434 18.27 -28.51 50.50
N ARG A 435 19.28 -27.64 50.47
CA ARG A 435 19.19 -26.28 49.87
C ARG A 435 20.02 -26.26 48.61
N VAL A 436 19.48 -25.73 47.50
CA VAL A 436 20.22 -25.64 46.26
C VAL A 436 20.26 -24.17 45.80
N LEU A 437 21.46 -23.70 45.52
CA LEU A 437 21.71 -22.42 44.88
C LEU A 437 21.75 -22.65 43.36
N PHE A 438 20.85 -21.98 42.63
CA PHE A 438 20.89 -21.89 41.16
C PHE A 438 21.41 -20.52 40.76
N VAL A 439 22.33 -20.49 39.80
CA VAL A 439 22.90 -19.24 39.23
C VAL A 439 22.78 -19.33 37.71
N LYS A 440 22.24 -18.28 37.10
CA LYS A 440 22.26 -18.12 35.63
C LYS A 440 22.76 -16.71 35.28
N GLY A 441 23.49 -16.57 34.17
CA GLY A 441 24.01 -15.30 33.74
C GLY A 441 24.92 -15.35 32.55
N ALA A 442 25.70 -14.28 32.38
CA ALA A 442 26.69 -14.21 31.32
C ALA A 442 27.73 -15.33 31.49
N PRO A 443 28.00 -16.14 30.45
CA PRO A 443 28.88 -17.31 30.58
C PRO A 443 30.28 -16.99 31.12
N GLU A 444 30.83 -15.86 30.72
CA GLU A 444 32.12 -15.39 31.18
C GLU A 444 32.19 -15.01 32.68
N ILE A 445 31.02 -14.73 33.26
CA ILE A 445 30.89 -14.43 34.69
C ILE A 445 30.61 -15.72 35.47
N VAL A 446 29.60 -16.50 35.03
CA VAL A 446 29.22 -17.73 35.71
C VAL A 446 30.37 -18.77 35.73
N ALA A 447 31.10 -18.87 34.66
CA ALA A 447 32.26 -19.77 34.58
C ALA A 447 33.40 -19.43 35.56
N LYS A 448 33.48 -18.18 36.05
CA LYS A 448 34.44 -17.77 37.08
C LYS A 448 34.08 -18.30 38.45
N PHE A 449 32.81 -18.59 38.74
CA PHE A 449 32.30 -19.13 40.00
C PHE A 449 32.36 -20.64 40.06
N CYS A 450 32.73 -21.31 38.93
CA CYS A 450 32.65 -22.77 38.82
C CYS A 450 34.02 -23.44 38.84
N ASP A 451 34.02 -24.62 39.38
CA ASP A 451 35.17 -25.54 39.33
C ASP A 451 35.23 -26.19 37.94
N ILE A 452 35.98 -25.62 37.04
CA ILE A 452 36.10 -26.06 35.64
C ILE A 452 37.59 -26.22 35.35
N ASP A 453 38.00 -27.42 34.85
CA ASP A 453 39.35 -27.67 34.35
C ASP A 453 39.63 -26.88 33.05
N ASP A 454 40.91 -26.75 32.70
CA ASP A 454 41.32 -25.97 31.53
C ASP A 454 40.82 -26.57 30.19
N ALA A 455 40.69 -27.88 30.10
CA ALA A 455 40.20 -28.57 28.90
C ALA A 455 38.71 -28.21 28.68
N ARG A 456 37.90 -28.31 29.71
CA ARG A 456 36.46 -27.98 29.70
C ARG A 456 36.26 -26.49 29.49
N ARG A 457 37.11 -25.66 30.07
CA ARG A 457 37.06 -24.18 29.86
C ARG A 457 37.31 -23.79 28.42
N ASN A 458 38.25 -24.48 27.74
CA ASN A 458 38.50 -24.22 26.32
C ASN A 458 37.34 -24.73 25.45
N GLU A 459 36.78 -25.92 25.71
CA GLU A 459 35.58 -26.43 25.02
C GLU A 459 34.42 -25.43 25.10
N ILE A 460 34.13 -24.96 26.31
CA ILE A 460 33.07 -23.94 26.54
C ILE A 460 33.36 -22.68 25.74
N ARG A 461 34.62 -22.21 25.74
CA ARG A 461 35.01 -21.00 25.00
C ARG A 461 34.84 -21.15 23.49
N GLU A 462 35.26 -22.28 22.91
CA GLU A 462 35.09 -22.57 21.50
C GLU A 462 33.59 -22.58 21.11
N ARG A 463 32.75 -23.23 21.91
CA ARG A 463 31.32 -23.30 21.69
C ARG A 463 30.66 -21.95 21.82
N LEU A 464 31.02 -21.16 22.81
CA LEU A 464 30.55 -19.79 22.98
C LEU A 464 30.94 -18.91 21.78
N THR A 465 32.15 -19.05 21.28
CA THR A 465 32.61 -18.33 20.08
C THR A 465 31.76 -18.73 18.86
N GLY A 466 31.44 -20.03 18.74
CA GLY A 466 30.52 -20.51 17.69
C GLY A 466 29.13 -19.86 17.76
N TYR A 467 28.53 -19.80 18.93
CA TYR A 467 27.23 -19.15 19.15
C TYR A 467 27.28 -17.63 18.92
N GLN A 468 28.33 -16.96 19.38
CA GLN A 468 28.53 -15.53 19.18
C GLN A 468 28.72 -15.17 17.71
N ASN A 469 29.43 -16.02 16.94
CA ASN A 469 29.59 -15.85 15.50
C ASN A 469 28.25 -15.99 14.75
N GLN A 470 27.29 -16.75 15.30
CA GLN A 470 25.92 -16.88 14.83
C GLN A 470 24.97 -15.84 15.46
N ALA A 471 25.53 -14.86 16.16
CA ALA A 471 24.79 -13.78 16.80
C ALA A 471 23.72 -14.22 17.82
N MET A 472 23.91 -15.38 18.43
CA MET A 472 23.02 -15.90 19.48
C MET A 472 23.38 -15.27 20.84
N ARG A 473 22.37 -15.03 21.65
CA ARG A 473 22.56 -14.68 23.06
C ARG A 473 22.86 -15.95 23.83
N THR A 474 23.88 -15.89 24.70
CA THR A 474 24.28 -17.05 25.48
C THR A 474 24.03 -16.82 26.97
N LEU A 475 23.47 -17.82 27.65
CA LEU A 475 23.32 -17.87 29.11
C LEU A 475 23.95 -19.14 29.63
N ALA A 476 24.78 -19.02 30.68
CA ALA A 476 25.29 -20.18 31.41
C ALA A 476 24.46 -20.41 32.67
N PHE A 477 24.43 -21.69 33.05
CA PHE A 477 23.75 -22.17 34.26
C PHE A 477 24.79 -22.89 35.12
N ALA A 478 24.68 -22.64 36.45
CA ALA A 478 25.47 -23.35 37.47
C ALA A 478 24.63 -23.56 38.70
N TYR A 479 25.00 -24.54 39.51
CA TYR A 479 24.36 -24.84 40.78
C TYR A 479 25.34 -25.25 41.86
N LYS A 480 24.89 -25.19 43.11
CA LYS A 480 25.58 -25.77 44.25
C LYS A 480 24.57 -26.27 45.29
N VAL A 481 24.79 -27.49 45.74
CA VAL A 481 24.04 -28.01 46.89
C VAL A 481 24.69 -27.45 48.17
N LEU A 482 23.87 -26.75 48.98
CA LEU A 482 24.31 -26.07 50.20
C LEU A 482 24.09 -26.98 51.40
N GLY A 483 25.10 -27.09 52.25
CA GLY A 483 25.03 -27.80 53.54
C GLY A 483 24.18 -27.03 54.56
N ASN A 484 23.80 -27.71 55.65
CA ASN A 484 23.13 -27.08 56.79
C ASN A 484 24.16 -26.12 57.49
N GLY A 485 23.98 -24.82 57.27
CA GLY A 485 24.84 -23.78 57.85
C GLY A 485 25.68 -23.00 56.83
N ASP A 486 25.67 -23.39 55.53
CA ASP A 486 26.33 -22.57 54.48
C ASP A 486 25.58 -21.28 54.26
N ASP A 487 26.21 -20.20 54.62
CA ASP A 487 25.71 -18.84 54.37
C ASP A 487 26.45 -18.24 53.15
N ILE A 488 25.79 -18.11 52.00
CA ILE A 488 26.34 -17.60 50.77
C ILE A 488 25.68 -16.26 50.47
N ASP A 489 26.50 -15.19 50.39
CA ASP A 489 26.04 -13.90 49.88
C ASP A 489 25.83 -13.98 48.37
N THR A 490 24.58 -14.20 47.95
CA THR A 490 24.18 -14.30 46.57
C THR A 490 24.47 -13.01 45.78
N ALA A 491 24.61 -11.86 46.43
CA ALA A 491 24.92 -10.58 45.82
C ALA A 491 26.41 -10.38 45.49
N LYS A 492 27.28 -11.15 46.14
CA LYS A 492 28.74 -11.03 45.99
C LYS A 492 29.40 -12.41 45.80
N LEU A 493 28.97 -13.13 44.76
CA LEU A 493 29.62 -14.40 44.42
C LEU A 493 31.06 -14.17 43.97
N THR A 494 31.97 -15.00 44.53
CA THR A 494 33.40 -14.99 44.21
C THR A 494 33.83 -16.32 43.58
N PRO A 495 35.03 -16.43 43.02
CA PRO A 495 35.54 -17.70 42.51
C PRO A 495 35.55 -18.85 43.55
N ASP A 496 35.62 -18.51 44.85
CA ASP A 496 35.61 -19.46 45.96
C ASP A 496 34.21 -20.02 46.24
N ALA A 497 33.21 -19.69 45.43
CA ALA A 497 31.85 -20.26 45.54
C ALA A 497 31.80 -21.73 45.14
N HIS A 498 32.76 -22.20 44.34
CA HIS A 498 32.89 -23.62 43.89
C HIS A 498 31.57 -24.19 43.37
N LEU A 499 31.00 -23.53 42.35
CA LEU A 499 29.75 -23.97 41.70
C LEU A 499 30.03 -25.09 40.67
N THR A 500 29.05 -25.95 40.44
CA THR A 500 29.06 -26.90 39.33
C THR A 500 28.50 -26.23 38.07
N PHE A 501 29.29 -26.18 36.99
CA PHE A 501 28.84 -25.65 35.71
C PHE A 501 27.89 -26.66 35.03
N GLN A 502 26.69 -26.24 34.72
CA GLN A 502 25.61 -27.14 34.31
C GLN A 502 25.35 -27.14 32.82
N ALA A 503 25.12 -25.96 32.23
CA ALA A 503 24.76 -25.84 30.81
C ALA A 503 25.05 -24.46 30.25
N VAL A 504 25.05 -24.36 28.90
CA VAL A 504 24.98 -23.11 28.16
C VAL A 504 23.79 -23.18 27.22
N ALA A 505 22.88 -22.22 27.35
CA ALA A 505 21.79 -22.02 26.41
C ALA A 505 22.19 -20.98 25.36
N ALA A 506 21.99 -21.28 24.10
CA ALA A 506 22.06 -20.36 22.97
C ALA A 506 20.66 -19.95 22.54
N ILE A 507 20.36 -18.67 22.60
CA ILE A 507 19.02 -18.11 22.40
C ILE A 507 19.06 -17.08 21.27
N SER A 508 18.17 -17.24 20.31
CA SER A 508 18.07 -16.33 19.16
C SER A 508 16.61 -16.05 18.81
N ASP A 509 16.41 -14.98 18.07
CA ASP A 509 15.14 -14.71 17.40
C ASP A 509 15.26 -15.23 15.96
N PRO A 510 14.60 -16.36 15.62
CA PRO A 510 14.81 -17.05 14.35
C PRO A 510 14.23 -16.25 13.18
N ILE A 511 14.87 -16.38 12.01
CA ILE A 511 14.38 -15.84 10.74
C ILE A 511 13.05 -16.52 10.39
N ARG A 512 12.11 -15.78 9.83
CA ARG A 512 10.87 -16.35 9.30
C ARG A 512 11.20 -17.25 8.10
N PRO A 513 10.61 -18.44 7.98
CA PRO A 513 10.96 -19.43 6.94
C PRO A 513 10.76 -18.93 5.49
N ASP A 514 9.84 -18.00 5.28
CA ASP A 514 9.48 -17.44 3.98
C ASP A 514 10.40 -16.31 3.52
N VAL A 515 11.17 -15.69 4.42
CA VAL A 515 12.00 -14.50 4.14
C VAL A 515 13.11 -14.76 3.14
N PRO A 516 13.93 -15.82 3.21
CA PRO A 516 15.02 -16.02 2.25
C PRO A 516 14.51 -16.12 0.80
N ALA A 517 13.39 -16.82 0.59
CA ALA A 517 12.78 -16.95 -0.74
C ALA A 517 12.22 -15.60 -1.22
N ALA A 518 11.56 -14.84 -0.34
CA ALA A 518 10.99 -13.54 -0.64
C ALA A 518 12.07 -12.49 -0.96
N VAL A 519 13.17 -12.46 -0.21
CA VAL A 519 14.33 -11.58 -0.48
C VAL A 519 14.97 -11.91 -1.82
N LYS A 520 15.14 -13.19 -2.13
CA LYS A 520 15.66 -13.63 -3.43
C LYS A 520 14.77 -13.15 -4.57
N GLU A 521 13.45 -13.26 -4.43
CA GLU A 521 12.50 -12.78 -5.44
C GLU A 521 12.61 -11.25 -5.64
N CYS A 522 12.83 -10.47 -4.57
CA CYS A 522 13.11 -9.04 -4.68
C CYS A 522 14.39 -8.76 -5.46
N ILE A 523 15.49 -9.48 -5.17
CA ILE A 523 16.78 -9.32 -5.86
C ILE A 523 16.63 -9.68 -7.34
N ASP A 524 15.99 -10.80 -7.65
CA ASP A 524 15.72 -11.25 -9.03
C ASP A 524 14.83 -10.22 -9.78
N ALA A 525 13.95 -9.55 -9.06
CA ALA A 525 13.12 -8.45 -9.57
C ALA A 525 13.88 -7.10 -9.73
N GLY A 526 15.20 -7.07 -9.45
CA GLY A 526 16.04 -5.88 -9.55
C GLY A 526 15.88 -4.89 -8.40
N ILE A 527 15.37 -5.33 -7.25
CA ILE A 527 15.20 -4.51 -6.05
C ILE A 527 16.35 -4.80 -5.09
N THR A 528 17.00 -3.75 -4.61
CA THR A 528 18.05 -3.85 -3.59
C THR A 528 17.42 -3.90 -2.21
N VAL A 529 17.70 -4.96 -1.43
CA VAL A 529 17.27 -5.05 -0.03
C VAL A 529 18.43 -4.65 0.87
N LYS A 530 18.19 -3.77 1.85
CA LYS A 530 19.14 -3.28 2.83
C LYS A 530 18.59 -3.52 4.23
N ILE A 531 19.44 -4.02 5.14
CA ILE A 531 19.09 -4.16 6.57
C ILE A 531 19.53 -2.90 7.30
N VAL A 532 18.62 -2.31 8.07
CA VAL A 532 18.85 -1.10 8.85
C VAL A 532 18.30 -1.32 10.27
N THR A 533 19.19 -1.63 11.21
CA THR A 533 18.78 -2.09 12.55
C THR A 533 19.57 -1.41 13.68
N GLY A 534 18.96 -1.34 14.86
CA GLY A 534 19.63 -0.94 16.10
C GLY A 534 20.59 -2.01 16.66
N ASP A 535 20.56 -3.22 16.14
CA ASP A 535 21.38 -4.34 16.60
C ASP A 535 22.87 -4.19 16.27
N THR A 536 23.69 -5.10 16.83
CA THR A 536 25.13 -5.14 16.58
C THR A 536 25.46 -5.57 15.15
N SER A 537 26.64 -5.16 14.68
CA SER A 537 27.11 -5.51 13.32
C SER A 537 27.17 -7.01 13.10
N ALA A 538 27.63 -7.79 14.07
CA ALA A 538 27.72 -9.25 13.97
C ALA A 538 26.33 -9.88 13.76
N THR A 539 25.32 -9.46 14.54
CA THR A 539 23.94 -9.95 14.39
C THR A 539 23.37 -9.59 13.02
N ALA A 540 23.54 -8.35 12.60
CA ALA A 540 22.98 -7.85 11.35
C ALA A 540 23.61 -8.52 10.12
N ILE A 541 24.93 -8.76 10.14
CA ILE A 541 25.65 -9.46 9.06
C ILE A 541 25.23 -10.93 9.00
N GLU A 542 25.08 -11.60 10.15
CA GLU A 542 24.67 -13.00 10.17
C GLU A 542 23.26 -13.18 9.60
N ILE A 543 22.32 -12.32 9.97
CA ILE A 543 20.99 -12.29 9.37
C ILE A 543 21.06 -12.03 7.86
N ALA A 544 21.88 -11.05 7.44
CA ALA A 544 22.09 -10.75 6.02
C ALA A 544 22.64 -11.96 5.23
N ARG A 545 23.48 -12.78 5.87
CA ARG A 545 24.03 -14.03 5.30
C ARG A 545 22.93 -15.08 5.15
N GLN A 546 22.15 -15.31 6.19
CA GLN A 546 21.07 -16.30 6.19
C GLN A 546 19.96 -15.99 5.16
N ILE A 547 19.67 -14.71 4.90
CA ILE A 547 18.67 -14.31 3.90
C ILE A 547 19.26 -14.08 2.49
N GLY A 548 20.55 -14.34 2.29
CA GLY A 548 21.22 -14.30 0.98
C GLY A 548 21.60 -12.90 0.47
N ILE A 549 21.63 -11.88 1.33
CA ILE A 549 22.12 -10.53 0.99
C ILE A 549 23.64 -10.44 1.12
N TRP A 550 24.22 -11.16 2.07
CA TRP A 550 25.66 -11.17 2.38
C TRP A 550 26.31 -12.51 2.03
N ASP A 551 27.45 -12.46 1.36
CA ASP A 551 28.26 -13.61 0.97
C ASP A 551 29.75 -13.40 1.33
N ALA A 552 30.60 -14.36 1.04
CA ALA A 552 32.03 -14.30 1.31
C ALA A 552 32.75 -13.21 0.50
N ASP A 553 32.23 -12.87 -0.70
CA ASP A 553 32.82 -11.89 -1.61
C ASP A 553 32.30 -10.46 -1.32
N THR A 554 31.36 -10.30 -0.38
CA THR A 554 30.79 -8.98 -0.01
C THR A 554 31.86 -8.14 0.68
N PRO A 555 32.20 -6.93 0.14
CA PRO A 555 33.24 -6.10 0.71
C PRO A 555 32.83 -5.54 2.08
N ALA A 556 33.79 -5.35 2.99
CA ALA A 556 33.53 -4.82 4.32
C ALA A 556 32.86 -3.42 4.31
N GLU A 557 33.10 -2.66 3.22
CA GLU A 557 32.47 -1.35 2.99
C GLU A 557 30.95 -1.41 2.81
N ALA A 558 30.38 -2.59 2.53
CA ALA A 558 28.94 -2.80 2.43
C ALA A 558 28.20 -2.75 3.78
N GLN A 559 28.95 -2.66 4.90
CA GLN A 559 28.44 -2.47 6.24
C GLN A 559 28.94 -1.16 6.82
N ILE A 560 28.11 -0.50 7.64
CA ILE A 560 28.47 0.67 8.43
C ILE A 560 27.69 0.68 9.75
N THR A 561 28.27 1.28 10.79
CA THR A 561 27.51 1.57 12.03
C THR A 561 26.84 2.94 11.95
N GLY A 562 25.75 3.15 12.70
CA GLY A 562 25.08 4.46 12.77
C GLY A 562 26.01 5.59 13.16
N PRO A 563 26.82 5.47 14.26
CA PRO A 563 27.81 6.48 14.62
C PRO A 563 28.83 6.79 13.51
N ASP A 564 29.37 5.78 12.83
CA ASP A 564 30.31 5.99 11.73
C ASP A 564 29.62 6.67 10.54
N PHE A 565 28.38 6.29 10.25
CA PHE A 565 27.58 6.92 9.19
C PHE A 565 27.27 8.39 9.49
N ALA A 566 27.00 8.71 10.76
CA ALA A 566 26.77 10.09 11.18
C ALA A 566 28.04 10.97 11.09
N ALA A 567 29.21 10.37 11.25
CA ALA A 567 30.50 11.06 11.14
C ALA A 567 30.92 11.38 9.70
N LEU A 568 30.34 10.70 8.68
CA LEU A 568 30.62 10.97 7.28
C LEU A 568 30.07 12.33 6.85
N SER A 569 30.82 13.03 5.99
CA SER A 569 30.30 14.18 5.26
C SER A 569 29.14 13.75 4.34
N ASP A 570 28.33 14.70 3.89
CA ASP A 570 27.19 14.41 3.00
C ASP A 570 27.65 13.81 1.65
N ASP A 571 28.78 14.27 1.11
CA ASP A 571 29.32 13.72 -0.15
C ASP A 571 29.86 12.29 0.01
N GLU A 572 30.56 12.00 1.10
CA GLU A 572 31.04 10.64 1.39
C GLU A 572 29.88 9.68 1.62
N ALA A 573 28.88 10.12 2.42
CA ALA A 573 27.68 9.34 2.69
C ALA A 573 26.89 9.08 1.39
N PHE A 574 26.73 10.13 0.54
CA PHE A 574 26.06 10.02 -0.75
C PHE A 574 26.72 8.97 -1.65
N ASN A 575 28.05 8.97 -1.79
CA ASN A 575 28.79 8.01 -2.60
C ASN A 575 28.72 6.57 -2.06
N ARG A 576 28.48 6.40 -0.77
CA ARG A 576 28.49 5.10 -0.10
C ARG A 576 27.12 4.44 -0.01
N VAL A 577 26.01 5.20 0.11
CA VAL A 577 24.68 4.65 0.42
C VAL A 577 24.18 3.60 -0.57
N MET A 578 24.53 3.71 -1.85
CA MET A 578 24.10 2.71 -2.84
C MET A 578 24.81 1.35 -2.64
N LYS A 579 26.06 1.33 -2.17
CA LYS A 579 26.86 0.12 -1.94
C LYS A 579 26.52 -0.55 -0.60
N LEU A 580 25.95 0.18 0.35
CA LEU A 580 25.57 -0.37 1.65
C LEU A 580 24.52 -1.47 1.52
N LYS A 581 24.77 -2.59 2.21
CA LYS A 581 23.82 -3.71 2.41
C LYS A 581 23.29 -3.74 3.85
N VAL A 582 24.14 -3.37 4.83
CA VAL A 582 23.81 -3.42 6.27
C VAL A 582 24.22 -2.12 6.96
N MET A 583 23.28 -1.53 7.69
CA MET A 583 23.52 -0.48 8.67
C MET A 583 23.12 -0.99 10.05
N SER A 584 24.10 -1.10 10.96
CA SER A 584 23.92 -1.59 12.34
C SER A 584 23.98 -0.44 13.33
N ARG A 585 23.43 -0.61 14.54
CA ARG A 585 23.33 0.42 15.59
C ARG A 585 22.80 1.76 15.07
N ALA A 586 21.85 1.68 14.13
CA ALA A 586 21.23 2.82 13.48
C ALA A 586 20.29 3.55 14.45
N ARG A 587 20.48 4.87 14.59
CA ARG A 587 19.55 5.74 15.29
C ARG A 587 18.44 6.21 14.34
N PRO A 588 17.33 6.73 14.83
CA PRO A 588 16.24 7.28 14.01
C PRO A 588 16.71 8.28 12.95
N THR A 589 17.62 9.19 13.35
CA THR A 589 18.21 10.20 12.46
C THR A 589 19.09 9.60 11.38
N ASP A 590 19.82 8.51 11.67
CA ASP A 590 20.65 7.80 10.70
C ASP A 590 19.80 7.10 9.66
N LYS A 591 18.68 6.46 10.10
CA LYS A 591 17.68 5.83 9.21
C LYS A 591 17.07 6.86 8.25
N GLN A 592 16.65 8.01 8.76
CA GLN A 592 16.10 9.10 7.96
C GLN A 592 17.12 9.67 6.96
N ARG A 593 18.38 9.94 7.40
CA ARG A 593 19.45 10.43 6.53
C ARG A 593 19.76 9.46 5.40
N LEU A 594 19.79 8.15 5.68
CA LEU A 594 19.96 7.11 4.67
C LEU A 594 18.87 7.18 3.61
N VAL A 595 17.59 7.26 4.01
CA VAL A 595 16.44 7.38 3.10
C VAL A 595 16.58 8.62 2.22
N ASN A 596 16.88 9.76 2.78
CA ASN A 596 17.03 11.02 2.02
C ASN A 596 18.18 10.95 1.00
N LEU A 597 19.31 10.35 1.35
CA LEU A 597 20.43 10.19 0.43
C LEU A 597 20.14 9.19 -0.69
N LEU A 598 19.44 8.09 -0.40
CA LEU A 598 18.98 7.15 -1.43
C LEU A 598 17.99 7.81 -2.41
N GLN A 599 17.10 8.68 -1.91
CA GLN A 599 16.19 9.44 -2.75
C GLN A 599 16.90 10.46 -3.65
N LYS A 600 17.99 11.06 -3.17
CA LYS A 600 18.86 11.94 -3.99
C LYS A 600 19.55 11.17 -5.14
N HIS A 601 19.71 9.85 -5.03
CA HIS A 601 20.13 8.95 -6.11
C HIS A 601 19.00 8.50 -7.05
N ASP A 602 17.85 9.18 -7.04
CA ASP A 602 16.64 8.80 -7.79
C ASP A 602 16.09 7.41 -7.43
N ALA A 603 16.51 6.84 -6.29
CA ALA A 603 15.97 5.57 -5.82
C ALA A 603 14.55 5.76 -5.27
N VAL A 604 13.66 4.84 -5.62
CA VAL A 604 12.32 4.74 -4.99
C VAL A 604 12.46 3.85 -3.77
N VAL A 605 12.38 4.45 -2.58
CA VAL A 605 12.69 3.80 -1.32
C VAL A 605 11.43 3.40 -0.59
N ALA A 606 11.32 2.11 -0.23
CA ALA A 606 10.38 1.60 0.76
C ALA A 606 11.12 1.34 2.08
N VAL A 607 10.49 1.65 3.22
CA VAL A 607 11.06 1.43 4.55
C VAL A 607 10.08 0.62 5.38
N THR A 608 10.57 -0.42 6.08
CA THR A 608 9.78 -1.12 7.10
C THR A 608 10.19 -0.69 8.50
N GLY A 609 9.24 -0.65 9.42
CA GLY A 609 9.50 -0.39 10.83
C GLY A 609 8.29 -0.71 11.70
N ASP A 610 8.52 -0.99 12.98
CA ASP A 610 7.49 -1.34 13.96
C ASP A 610 7.47 -0.40 15.18
N GLY A 611 8.54 0.35 15.38
CA GLY A 611 8.73 1.20 16.55
C GLY A 611 8.60 2.70 16.28
N THR A 612 8.54 3.46 17.37
CA THR A 612 8.60 4.94 17.35
C THR A 612 9.89 5.46 16.71
N ASN A 613 10.97 4.67 16.84
CA ASN A 613 12.28 4.99 16.26
C ASN A 613 12.30 4.97 14.74
N ASP A 614 11.34 4.32 14.11
CA ASP A 614 11.23 4.17 12.66
C ASP A 614 10.36 5.26 12.02
N ALA A 615 9.51 5.92 12.82
CA ALA A 615 8.52 6.87 12.32
C ALA A 615 9.12 7.98 11.41
N PRO A 616 10.28 8.61 11.75
CA PRO A 616 10.89 9.60 10.85
C PRO A 616 11.28 9.01 9.49
N ALA A 617 11.81 7.79 9.45
CA ALA A 617 12.20 7.12 8.21
C ALA A 617 10.98 6.66 7.41
N LEU A 618 9.93 6.15 8.09
CA LEU A 618 8.66 5.75 7.47
C LEU A 618 7.98 6.93 6.77
N ASN A 619 7.90 8.07 7.44
CA ASN A 619 7.25 9.27 6.91
C ASN A 619 8.01 9.91 5.73
N HIS A 620 9.37 9.82 5.72
CA HIS A 620 10.20 10.37 4.65
C HIS A 620 10.38 9.42 3.47
N ALA A 621 10.09 8.14 3.62
CA ALA A 621 10.17 7.17 2.54
C ALA A 621 9.16 7.48 1.43
N HIS A 622 9.39 6.95 0.23
CA HIS A 622 8.37 6.98 -0.82
C HIS A 622 7.18 6.07 -0.48
N VAL A 623 7.44 4.99 0.26
CA VAL A 623 6.42 4.14 0.88
C VAL A 623 6.91 3.70 2.26
N GLY A 624 6.24 4.15 3.31
CA GLY A 624 6.41 3.66 4.66
C GLY A 624 5.55 2.42 4.89
N LEU A 625 6.15 1.35 5.40
CA LEU A 625 5.53 0.06 5.66
C LEU A 625 5.60 -0.25 7.16
N SER A 626 4.49 -0.14 7.88
CA SER A 626 4.43 -0.54 9.28
C SER A 626 4.03 -2.00 9.43
N LEU A 627 4.42 -2.62 10.54
CA LEU A 627 3.95 -3.94 10.93
C LEU A 627 2.56 -3.87 11.57
N GLY A 628 1.77 -4.93 11.45
CA GLY A 628 0.49 -5.08 12.13
C GLY A 628 0.63 -5.09 13.65
N SER A 629 1.71 -5.69 14.16
CA SER A 629 2.10 -5.68 15.58
C SER A 629 2.81 -4.39 16.03
N GLY A 630 3.15 -3.48 15.09
CA GLY A 630 3.89 -2.26 15.38
C GLY A 630 3.09 -1.24 16.19
N THR A 631 3.81 -0.23 16.71
CA THR A 631 3.23 0.87 17.50
C THR A 631 2.28 1.72 16.66
N SER A 632 1.38 2.43 17.34
CA SER A 632 0.46 3.38 16.68
C SER A 632 1.23 4.47 15.92
N VAL A 633 2.35 4.95 16.47
CA VAL A 633 3.24 5.92 15.82
C VAL A 633 3.78 5.42 14.50
N ALA A 634 4.30 4.19 14.46
CA ALA A 634 4.80 3.59 13.23
C ALA A 634 3.68 3.43 12.19
N LYS A 635 2.48 2.99 12.62
CA LYS A 635 1.31 2.85 11.76
C LYS A 635 0.85 4.17 11.18
N GLU A 636 0.81 5.25 11.96
CA GLU A 636 0.42 6.57 11.46
C GLU A 636 1.45 7.20 10.51
N ALA A 637 2.74 7.02 10.79
CA ALA A 637 3.80 7.48 9.93
C ALA A 637 3.87 6.71 8.60
N SER A 638 3.20 5.55 8.50
CA SER A 638 3.27 4.67 7.33
C SER A 638 2.18 4.95 6.29
N ASP A 639 2.43 4.48 5.07
CA ASP A 639 1.48 4.53 3.96
C ASP A 639 0.72 3.20 3.80
N MET A 640 1.27 2.11 4.35
CA MET A 640 0.71 0.76 4.30
C MET A 640 1.08 -0.02 5.56
N THR A 641 0.16 -0.86 6.05
CA THR A 641 0.41 -1.74 7.20
C THR A 641 0.38 -3.21 6.75
N LEU A 642 1.42 -3.95 7.13
CA LEU A 642 1.56 -5.39 6.88
C LEU A 642 0.86 -6.14 8.02
N ILE A 643 -0.35 -6.65 7.80
CA ILE A 643 -1.19 -7.23 8.85
C ILE A 643 -0.56 -8.49 9.47
N ASP A 644 0.19 -9.26 8.68
CA ASP A 644 0.84 -10.53 9.07
C ASP A 644 2.31 -10.36 9.46
N ASP A 645 2.82 -9.16 9.50
CA ASP A 645 4.22 -8.81 9.76
C ASP A 645 5.23 -9.53 8.82
N SER A 646 4.76 -10.05 7.68
CA SER A 646 5.58 -10.86 6.78
C SER A 646 6.26 -10.04 5.70
N PHE A 647 7.57 -10.29 5.49
CA PHE A 647 8.30 -9.73 4.35
C PHE A 647 7.72 -10.21 3.00
N ARG A 648 7.09 -11.40 2.97
CA ARG A 648 6.39 -11.91 1.78
C ARG A 648 5.27 -10.98 1.32
N SER A 649 4.57 -10.34 2.25
CA SER A 649 3.52 -9.37 1.94
C SER A 649 4.06 -8.13 1.24
N ILE A 650 5.33 -7.72 1.50
CA ILE A 650 6.01 -6.65 0.76
C ILE A 650 6.21 -7.05 -0.72
N VAL A 651 6.70 -8.28 -0.97
CA VAL A 651 6.88 -8.80 -2.33
C VAL A 651 5.55 -8.82 -3.09
N ASN A 652 4.48 -9.26 -2.44
CA ASN A 652 3.14 -9.24 -3.00
C ASN A 652 2.69 -7.81 -3.32
N ALA A 653 2.94 -6.83 -2.44
CA ALA A 653 2.61 -5.43 -2.69
C ALA A 653 3.37 -4.87 -3.91
N VAL A 654 4.65 -5.21 -4.09
CA VAL A 654 5.43 -4.85 -5.29
C VAL A 654 4.82 -5.46 -6.55
N MET A 655 4.50 -6.75 -6.52
CA MET A 655 3.89 -7.46 -7.65
C MET A 655 2.54 -6.82 -8.03
N TRP A 656 1.70 -6.50 -7.06
CA TRP A 656 0.42 -5.83 -7.28
C TRP A 656 0.59 -4.42 -7.84
N GLY A 657 1.55 -3.64 -7.31
CA GLY A 657 1.86 -2.30 -7.81
C GLY A 657 2.35 -2.30 -9.26
N ARG A 658 3.23 -3.25 -9.63
CA ARG A 658 3.69 -3.44 -11.02
C ARG A 658 2.56 -3.88 -11.95
N SER A 659 1.71 -4.79 -11.47
CA SER A 659 0.55 -5.26 -12.23
C SER A 659 -0.49 -4.16 -12.46
N LEU A 660 -0.74 -3.32 -11.45
CA LEU A 660 -1.58 -2.12 -11.57
C LEU A 660 -1.11 -1.22 -12.72
N TYR A 661 0.16 -0.87 -12.73
CA TYR A 661 0.74 -0.01 -13.76
C TYR A 661 0.61 -0.64 -15.15
N ARG A 662 0.87 -1.95 -15.28
CA ARG A 662 0.68 -2.68 -16.54
C ARG A 662 -0.77 -2.68 -17.01
N ASN A 663 -1.73 -2.86 -16.10
CA ASN A 663 -3.15 -2.83 -16.45
C ASN A 663 -3.57 -1.46 -16.97
N ILE A 664 -3.04 -0.38 -16.39
CA ILE A 664 -3.27 0.98 -16.90
C ILE A 664 -2.63 1.16 -18.29
N GLN A 665 -1.42 0.65 -18.53
CA GLN A 665 -0.81 0.67 -19.86
C GLN A 665 -1.63 -0.11 -20.90
N ARG A 666 -2.21 -1.25 -20.52
CA ARG A 666 -3.10 -2.05 -21.38
C ARG A 666 -4.34 -1.27 -21.79
N PHE A 667 -4.97 -0.59 -20.84
CA PHE A 667 -6.09 0.30 -21.11
C PHE A 667 -5.71 1.47 -22.02
N LEU A 668 -4.60 2.17 -21.72
CA LEU A 668 -4.13 3.26 -22.56
C LEU A 668 -3.78 2.81 -23.98
N PHE A 669 -3.18 1.63 -24.14
CA PHE A 669 -2.90 1.06 -25.45
C PHE A 669 -4.21 0.88 -26.25
N PHE A 670 -5.21 0.24 -25.61
CA PHE A 670 -6.52 0.01 -26.23
C PHE A 670 -7.16 1.33 -26.67
N GLN A 671 -7.32 2.27 -25.74
CA GLN A 671 -8.01 3.54 -25.98
C GLN A 671 -7.31 4.42 -27.04
N LEU A 672 -5.97 4.51 -26.99
CA LEU A 672 -5.24 5.33 -27.95
C LEU A 672 -5.27 4.75 -29.37
N VAL A 673 -5.35 3.42 -29.54
CA VAL A 673 -5.59 2.81 -30.86
C VAL A 673 -6.97 3.20 -31.41
N VAL A 674 -8.01 3.18 -30.58
CA VAL A 674 -9.35 3.65 -30.96
C VAL A 674 -9.31 5.10 -31.43
N ASN A 675 -8.71 5.99 -30.62
CA ASN A 675 -8.66 7.41 -30.89
C ASN A 675 -7.87 7.74 -32.17
N VAL A 676 -6.71 7.09 -32.39
CA VAL A 676 -5.90 7.28 -33.60
C VAL A 676 -6.67 6.84 -34.84
N THR A 677 -7.33 5.67 -34.79
CA THR A 677 -8.13 5.16 -35.90
C THR A 677 -9.27 6.10 -36.23
N ALA A 678 -10.05 6.50 -35.24
CA ALA A 678 -11.23 7.34 -35.44
C ALA A 678 -10.84 8.76 -35.93
N LEU A 679 -9.78 9.35 -35.37
CA LEU A 679 -9.27 10.66 -35.82
C LEU A 679 -8.85 10.65 -37.29
N LEU A 680 -8.12 9.62 -37.70
CA LEU A 680 -7.68 9.48 -39.10
C LEU A 680 -8.87 9.26 -40.05
N LEU A 681 -9.88 8.45 -39.63
CA LEU A 681 -11.07 8.24 -40.44
C LEU A 681 -11.87 9.51 -40.70
N VAL A 682 -12.12 10.30 -39.66
CA VAL A 682 -12.85 11.55 -39.79
C VAL A 682 -12.07 12.55 -40.63
N LEU A 683 -10.76 12.71 -40.39
CA LEU A 683 -9.89 13.57 -41.17
C LEU A 683 -9.89 13.18 -42.66
N CYS A 684 -9.62 11.91 -42.98
CA CYS A 684 -9.49 11.49 -44.39
C CYS A 684 -10.85 11.41 -45.08
N GLY A 685 -11.91 11.01 -44.41
CA GLY A 685 -13.28 11.04 -44.91
C GLY A 685 -13.68 12.44 -45.33
N SER A 686 -13.40 13.43 -44.48
CA SER A 686 -13.69 14.84 -44.79
C SER A 686 -12.86 15.38 -45.95
N VAL A 687 -11.59 14.95 -46.11
CA VAL A 687 -10.73 15.35 -47.25
C VAL A 687 -11.30 14.86 -48.60
N ILE A 688 -11.91 13.66 -48.63
CA ILE A 688 -12.51 13.11 -49.83
C ILE A 688 -13.85 13.77 -50.17
N GLY A 689 -14.43 14.52 -49.21
CA GLY A 689 -15.72 15.19 -49.40
C GLY A 689 -16.94 14.32 -49.13
N THR A 690 -16.75 13.23 -48.37
CA THR A 690 -17.86 12.41 -47.91
C THR A 690 -18.52 13.03 -46.68
N GLU A 691 -19.82 12.76 -46.49
CA GLU A 691 -20.44 12.95 -45.22
C GLU A 691 -19.64 12.18 -44.12
N MET A 692 -19.66 12.70 -42.87
CA MET A 692 -18.91 12.08 -41.77
C MET A 692 -19.23 10.58 -41.70
N PRO A 693 -18.20 9.70 -41.81
CA PRO A 693 -18.41 8.26 -41.79
C PRO A 693 -18.86 7.72 -40.42
N LEU A 694 -18.65 8.52 -39.35
CA LEU A 694 -19.08 8.24 -37.99
C LEU A 694 -19.80 9.45 -37.42
N THR A 695 -20.99 9.26 -36.84
CA THR A 695 -21.75 10.34 -36.19
C THR A 695 -21.25 10.60 -34.77
N VAL A 696 -21.57 11.78 -34.24
CA VAL A 696 -21.24 12.15 -32.84
C VAL A 696 -21.80 11.12 -31.85
N THR A 697 -23.04 10.63 -32.08
CA THR A 697 -23.68 9.63 -31.23
C THR A 697 -22.98 8.27 -31.25
N GLN A 698 -22.51 7.82 -32.42
CA GLN A 698 -21.71 6.60 -32.57
C GLN A 698 -20.37 6.70 -31.85
N ILE A 699 -19.71 7.83 -31.95
CA ILE A 699 -18.43 8.11 -31.28
C ILE A 699 -18.60 8.17 -29.76
N LEU A 700 -19.66 8.83 -29.28
CA LEU A 700 -19.99 8.85 -27.87
C LEU A 700 -20.27 7.43 -27.32
N TRP A 701 -20.93 6.57 -28.11
CA TRP A 701 -21.08 5.17 -27.76
C TRP A 701 -19.73 4.47 -27.59
N VAL A 702 -18.81 4.65 -28.52
CA VAL A 702 -17.49 4.02 -28.48
C VAL A 702 -16.67 4.54 -27.31
N ASN A 703 -16.52 5.87 -27.19
CA ASN A 703 -15.63 6.47 -26.19
C ASN A 703 -16.18 6.35 -24.78
N ILE A 704 -17.48 6.55 -24.58
CA ILE A 704 -18.04 6.60 -23.23
C ILE A 704 -18.40 5.22 -22.72
N ILE A 705 -19.09 4.42 -23.53
CA ILE A 705 -19.63 3.14 -23.07
C ILE A 705 -18.59 2.04 -23.26
N MET A 706 -18.07 1.88 -24.47
CA MET A 706 -17.13 0.80 -24.76
C MET A 706 -15.80 1.01 -24.01
N ASP A 707 -15.23 2.21 -24.01
CA ASP A 707 -13.96 2.49 -23.32
C ASP A 707 -14.10 2.38 -21.80
N THR A 708 -15.23 2.83 -21.22
CA THR A 708 -15.51 2.70 -19.79
C THR A 708 -15.54 1.23 -19.35
N PHE A 709 -16.24 0.38 -20.08
CA PHE A 709 -16.32 -1.03 -19.75
C PHE A 709 -15.01 -1.76 -20.06
N ALA A 710 -14.29 -1.39 -21.13
CA ALA A 710 -12.96 -1.90 -21.41
C ALA A 710 -11.96 -1.51 -20.30
N ALA A 711 -12.05 -0.27 -19.77
CA ALA A 711 -11.28 0.16 -18.63
C ALA A 711 -11.53 -0.72 -17.41
N LEU A 712 -12.81 -1.00 -17.09
CA LEU A 712 -13.19 -1.89 -16.00
C LEU A 712 -12.63 -3.30 -16.18
N ALA A 713 -12.74 -3.87 -17.38
CA ALA A 713 -12.23 -5.20 -17.70
C ALA A 713 -10.71 -5.29 -17.53
N LEU A 714 -9.97 -4.35 -18.14
CA LEU A 714 -8.50 -4.35 -18.11
C LEU A 714 -7.95 -3.97 -16.72
N ALA A 715 -8.61 -3.08 -15.98
CA ALA A 715 -8.27 -2.75 -14.61
C ALA A 715 -8.48 -3.93 -13.64
N SER A 716 -9.44 -4.80 -13.94
CA SER A 716 -9.78 -5.96 -13.09
C SER A 716 -8.90 -7.19 -13.31
N LEU A 717 -7.95 -7.17 -14.25
CA LEU A 717 -7.06 -8.29 -14.50
C LEU A 717 -6.24 -8.67 -13.26
N PRO A 718 -6.02 -9.97 -13.01
CA PRO A 718 -5.23 -10.45 -11.89
C PRO A 718 -3.75 -10.03 -12.02
N PRO A 719 -2.97 -10.06 -10.93
CA PRO A 719 -1.53 -9.81 -11.00
C PRO A 719 -0.85 -10.94 -11.78
N SER A 720 0.26 -10.60 -12.40
CA SER A 720 1.08 -11.56 -13.14
C SER A 720 2.45 -11.68 -12.50
N GLU A 721 2.90 -12.89 -12.20
CA GLU A 721 4.26 -13.15 -11.72
C GLU A 721 5.34 -12.71 -12.72
N GLU A 722 4.99 -12.59 -14.01
CA GLU A 722 5.92 -12.09 -15.03
C GLU A 722 6.45 -10.69 -14.72
N VAL A 723 5.69 -9.86 -14.01
CA VAL A 723 6.11 -8.50 -13.66
C VAL A 723 7.30 -8.47 -12.70
N MET A 724 7.50 -9.55 -11.95
CA MET A 724 8.64 -9.69 -11.03
C MET A 724 9.94 -10.06 -11.76
N LYS A 725 9.88 -10.48 -13.02
CA LYS A 725 11.06 -10.73 -13.88
C LYS A 725 11.58 -9.45 -14.57
N GLU A 726 10.84 -8.35 -14.44
CA GLU A 726 11.21 -7.07 -15.03
C GLU A 726 11.94 -6.19 -14.02
N LYS A 727 12.88 -5.37 -14.50
CA LYS A 727 13.56 -4.38 -13.68
C LYS A 727 12.59 -3.27 -13.26
N PRO A 728 12.78 -2.65 -12.09
CA PRO A 728 11.97 -1.52 -11.67
C PRO A 728 12.03 -0.36 -12.69
N ARG A 729 10.90 0.29 -12.92
CA ARG A 729 10.82 1.49 -13.74
C ARG A 729 11.41 2.69 -13.01
N LYS A 730 11.95 3.64 -13.74
CA LYS A 730 12.32 4.94 -13.17
C LYS A 730 11.07 5.76 -12.91
N ARG A 731 11.07 6.56 -11.85
CA ARG A 731 9.95 7.46 -11.49
C ARG A 731 9.64 8.48 -12.59
N THR A 732 10.67 8.86 -13.37
CA THR A 732 10.58 9.83 -14.48
C THR A 732 10.13 9.20 -15.79
N ASP A 733 10.07 7.86 -15.90
CA ASP A 733 9.66 7.18 -17.11
C ASP A 733 8.22 7.51 -17.44
N PHE A 734 8.00 7.93 -18.69
CA PHE A 734 6.67 8.26 -19.19
C PHE A 734 5.85 6.99 -19.37
N ILE A 735 4.56 7.03 -19.03
CA ILE A 735 3.68 5.85 -19.02
C ILE A 735 3.57 5.19 -20.40
N ILE A 736 3.65 5.98 -21.48
CA ILE A 736 3.70 5.47 -22.85
C ILE A 736 5.15 5.23 -23.23
N THR A 737 5.56 3.97 -23.22
CA THR A 737 6.89 3.57 -23.68
C THR A 737 7.03 3.72 -25.19
N ARG A 738 8.27 3.84 -25.71
CA ARG A 738 8.53 3.94 -27.17
C ARG A 738 7.97 2.72 -27.94
N GLY A 739 8.03 1.52 -27.31
CA GLY A 739 7.45 0.31 -27.91
C GLY A 739 5.92 0.38 -27.97
N MET A 740 5.30 0.88 -26.90
CA MET A 740 3.86 1.08 -26.84
C MET A 740 3.38 2.10 -27.87
N ALA A 741 4.06 3.26 -27.99
CA ALA A 741 3.75 4.28 -28.98
C ALA A 741 3.82 3.74 -30.43
N LYS A 742 4.85 2.96 -30.77
CA LYS A 742 4.97 2.30 -32.07
C LYS A 742 3.81 1.32 -32.31
N GLY A 743 3.45 0.54 -31.28
CA GLY A 743 2.31 -0.39 -31.36
C GLY A 743 0.98 0.34 -31.58
N ILE A 744 0.72 1.42 -30.86
CA ILE A 744 -0.48 2.25 -31.01
C ILE A 744 -0.61 2.79 -32.43
N VAL A 745 0.48 3.41 -32.94
CA VAL A 745 0.49 3.99 -34.31
C VAL A 745 0.32 2.88 -35.35
N PHE A 746 1.02 1.75 -35.23
CA PHE A 746 0.91 0.64 -36.19
C PHE A 746 -0.49 0.04 -36.20
N CYS A 747 -1.07 -0.29 -35.05
CA CYS A 747 -2.42 -0.84 -34.97
C CYS A 747 -3.47 0.16 -35.46
N GLY A 748 -3.35 1.44 -35.04
CA GLY A 748 -4.24 2.50 -35.46
C GLY A 748 -4.24 2.71 -36.98
N LEU A 749 -3.05 2.74 -37.60
CA LEU A 749 -2.90 2.86 -39.06
C LEU A 749 -3.42 1.62 -39.78
N ALA A 750 -3.22 0.41 -39.24
CA ALA A 750 -3.73 -0.81 -39.84
C ALA A 750 -5.27 -0.83 -39.85
N PHE A 751 -5.90 -0.46 -38.73
CA PHE A 751 -7.36 -0.38 -38.63
C PHE A 751 -7.91 0.73 -39.54
N PHE A 752 -7.24 1.89 -39.52
CA PHE A 752 -7.58 2.95 -40.46
C PHE A 752 -7.54 2.48 -41.91
N ALA A 753 -6.49 1.78 -42.34
CA ALA A 753 -6.35 1.32 -43.72
C ALA A 753 -7.49 0.35 -44.13
N VAL A 754 -7.86 -0.59 -43.23
CA VAL A 754 -8.98 -1.52 -43.47
C VAL A 754 -10.31 -0.77 -43.63
N LEU A 755 -10.60 0.13 -42.69
CA LEU A 755 -11.85 0.89 -42.69
C LEU A 755 -11.91 1.89 -43.83
N PHE A 756 -10.76 2.51 -44.14
CA PHE A 756 -10.67 3.44 -45.25
C PHE A 756 -10.86 2.75 -46.63
N ALA A 757 -10.30 1.54 -46.79
CA ALA A 757 -10.54 0.73 -47.94
C ALA A 757 -12.03 0.33 -48.08
N LEU A 758 -12.68 -0.01 -46.95
CA LEU A 758 -14.10 -0.28 -46.90
C LEU A 758 -14.92 0.95 -47.30
N LEU A 759 -14.58 2.13 -46.80
CA LEU A 759 -15.21 3.41 -47.15
C LEU A 759 -15.07 3.72 -48.66
N LEU A 760 -13.86 3.56 -49.23
CA LEU A 760 -13.61 3.76 -50.66
C LEU A 760 -14.39 2.78 -51.52
N HIS A 761 -14.54 1.51 -51.05
CA HIS A 761 -15.32 0.49 -51.77
C HIS A 761 -16.80 0.90 -51.80
N SER A 762 -17.39 1.31 -50.70
CA SER A 762 -18.78 1.78 -50.62
C SER A 762 -19.02 2.98 -51.53
N LEU A 763 -18.08 3.94 -51.57
CA LEU A 763 -18.16 5.11 -52.46
C LEU A 763 -18.05 4.76 -53.93
N SER A 764 -17.31 3.70 -54.28
CA SER A 764 -17.19 3.27 -55.71
C SER A 764 -18.47 2.58 -56.25
N SER A 765 -19.34 2.16 -55.32
CA SER A 765 -20.59 1.45 -55.67
C SER A 765 -21.79 2.35 -55.96
N GLY A 766 -21.72 3.66 -55.58
CA GLY A 766 -22.77 4.64 -55.83
C GLY A 766 -22.41 6.03 -55.32
N ALA A 767 -23.13 7.06 -55.78
CA ALA A 767 -22.80 8.46 -55.45
C ALA A 767 -23.09 8.86 -53.99
N ASP A 768 -24.03 8.15 -53.30
CA ASP A 768 -24.42 8.43 -51.94
C ASP A 768 -24.21 7.21 -51.04
N LEU A 769 -23.63 7.40 -49.85
CA LEU A 769 -23.49 6.36 -48.84
C LEU A 769 -24.87 5.97 -48.28
N HIS A 770 -25.34 4.75 -48.57
CA HIS A 770 -26.58 4.24 -47.98
C HIS A 770 -26.41 3.98 -46.49
N ILE A 771 -27.47 4.20 -45.71
CA ILE A 771 -27.48 3.98 -44.25
C ILE A 771 -27.08 2.55 -43.90
N HIS A 772 -27.42 1.59 -44.74
CA HIS A 772 -27.04 0.18 -44.60
C HIS A 772 -25.51 -0.01 -44.64
N GLU A 773 -24.82 0.60 -45.59
CA GLU A 773 -23.35 0.55 -45.70
C GLU A 773 -22.67 1.22 -44.55
N LEU A 774 -23.23 2.35 -44.07
CA LEU A 774 -22.75 3.00 -42.84
C LEU A 774 -22.91 2.14 -41.59
N SER A 775 -23.98 1.30 -41.55
CA SER A 775 -24.19 0.33 -40.46
C SER A 775 -23.14 -0.79 -40.48
N ILE A 776 -22.78 -1.30 -41.67
CA ILE A 776 -21.69 -2.25 -41.86
C ILE A 776 -20.36 -1.63 -41.46
N PHE A 777 -20.11 -0.39 -41.87
CA PHE A 777 -18.88 0.36 -41.54
C PHE A 777 -18.75 0.56 -40.04
N PHE A 778 -19.78 1.08 -39.37
CA PHE A 778 -19.78 1.30 -37.91
C PHE A 778 -19.62 0.00 -37.14
N THR A 779 -20.32 -1.07 -37.55
CA THR A 779 -20.18 -2.38 -36.90
C THR A 779 -18.80 -2.97 -37.11
N THR A 780 -18.19 -2.81 -38.28
CA THR A 780 -16.81 -3.23 -38.54
C THR A 780 -15.83 -2.48 -37.66
N PHE A 781 -15.99 -1.14 -37.50
CA PHE A 781 -15.18 -0.33 -36.60
C PHE A 781 -15.22 -0.85 -35.16
N VAL A 782 -16.41 -1.10 -34.61
CA VAL A 782 -16.58 -1.60 -33.26
C VAL A 782 -16.03 -3.01 -33.09
N MET A 783 -16.24 -3.90 -34.06
CA MET A 783 -15.75 -5.29 -34.01
C MET A 783 -14.22 -5.39 -34.12
N LEU A 784 -13.54 -4.49 -34.85
CA LEU A 784 -12.09 -4.39 -34.84
C LEU A 784 -11.58 -4.06 -33.44
N GLN A 785 -12.22 -3.12 -32.75
CA GLN A 785 -11.86 -2.77 -31.37
C GLN A 785 -12.19 -3.87 -30.38
N PHE A 786 -13.32 -4.56 -30.55
CA PHE A 786 -13.70 -5.75 -29.77
C PHE A 786 -12.58 -6.81 -29.77
N TRP A 787 -12.05 -7.15 -30.92
CA TRP A 787 -10.94 -8.10 -31.03
C TRP A 787 -9.61 -7.53 -30.56
N ASN A 788 -9.41 -6.21 -30.68
CA ASN A 788 -8.24 -5.51 -30.17
C ASN A 788 -8.15 -5.56 -28.61
N LEU A 789 -9.29 -5.70 -27.93
CA LEU A 789 -9.32 -5.85 -26.48
C LEU A 789 -8.53 -7.09 -26.00
N PHE A 790 -8.55 -8.19 -26.79
CA PHE A 790 -7.72 -9.38 -26.52
C PHE A 790 -6.23 -9.09 -26.69
N ASN A 791 -5.85 -8.29 -27.68
CA ASN A 791 -4.46 -7.86 -27.86
C ASN A 791 -4.01 -6.93 -26.75
N ALA A 792 -4.88 -6.02 -26.32
CA ALA A 792 -4.61 -5.13 -25.19
C ALA A 792 -4.45 -5.89 -23.87
N LYS A 793 -5.31 -6.91 -23.58
CA LYS A 793 -5.15 -7.82 -22.43
C LYS A 793 -3.75 -8.42 -22.38
N SER A 794 -3.24 -8.86 -23.51
CA SER A 794 -1.94 -9.53 -23.63
C SER A 794 -0.75 -8.58 -23.80
N PHE A 795 -0.99 -7.26 -23.81
CA PHE A 795 0.07 -6.28 -23.96
C PHE A 795 1.07 -6.39 -22.81
N GLY A 796 2.36 -6.45 -23.13
CA GLY A 796 3.45 -6.62 -22.13
C GLY A 796 3.59 -8.04 -21.58
N SER A 797 2.79 -9.02 -22.04
CA SER A 797 2.92 -10.43 -21.67
C SER A 797 3.36 -11.27 -22.87
N ASN A 798 4.02 -12.39 -22.58
CA ASN A 798 4.36 -13.41 -23.57
C ASN A 798 3.29 -14.51 -23.67
N HIS A 799 2.23 -14.48 -22.84
CA HIS A 799 1.14 -15.46 -22.86
C HIS A 799 0.16 -15.21 -24.02
N SER A 800 -0.61 -16.24 -24.37
CA SER A 800 -1.74 -16.14 -25.27
C SER A 800 -2.83 -15.23 -24.70
N ALA A 801 -3.63 -14.57 -25.53
CA ALA A 801 -4.80 -13.83 -25.09
C ALA A 801 -5.85 -14.72 -24.39
N PHE A 802 -5.82 -16.02 -24.66
CA PHE A 802 -6.70 -17.02 -24.04
C PHE A 802 -6.13 -17.60 -22.74
N TYR A 803 -4.91 -17.22 -22.36
CA TYR A 803 -4.33 -17.66 -21.09
C TYR A 803 -5.20 -17.15 -19.93
N ASP A 804 -5.53 -18.07 -19.00
CA ASP A 804 -6.37 -17.82 -17.83
C ASP A 804 -7.76 -17.23 -18.09
N PHE A 805 -8.30 -17.43 -19.31
CA PHE A 805 -9.57 -16.85 -19.75
C PHE A 805 -10.77 -17.26 -18.89
N LYS A 806 -10.70 -18.46 -18.26
CA LYS A 806 -11.77 -18.96 -17.38
C LYS A 806 -11.93 -18.17 -16.08
N HIS A 807 -10.87 -17.49 -15.64
CA HIS A 807 -10.89 -16.68 -14.41
C HIS A 807 -11.15 -15.18 -14.67
N ASP A 808 -11.21 -14.78 -15.95
CA ASP A 808 -11.43 -13.39 -16.36
C ASP A 808 -12.93 -13.06 -16.55
N ASN A 809 -13.76 -13.40 -15.57
CA ASN A 809 -15.22 -13.18 -15.63
C ASN A 809 -15.59 -11.72 -15.95
N GLY A 810 -14.79 -10.76 -15.47
CA GLY A 810 -14.99 -9.33 -15.75
C GLY A 810 -14.82 -9.00 -17.24
N LEU A 811 -13.80 -9.56 -17.88
CA LEU A 811 -13.55 -9.37 -19.31
C LEU A 811 -14.66 -10.02 -20.16
N LEU A 812 -15.06 -11.24 -19.81
CA LEU A 812 -16.14 -11.96 -20.52
C LEU A 812 -17.46 -11.20 -20.47
N LEU A 813 -17.83 -10.69 -19.30
CA LEU A 813 -19.05 -9.91 -19.12
C LEU A 813 -19.02 -8.63 -19.96
N VAL A 814 -17.88 -7.94 -20.00
CA VAL A 814 -17.70 -6.71 -20.80
C VAL A 814 -17.78 -7.02 -22.29
N LEU A 815 -17.14 -8.08 -22.77
CA LEU A 815 -17.22 -8.49 -24.16
C LEU A 815 -18.67 -8.80 -24.58
N LEU A 816 -19.42 -9.52 -23.73
CA LEU A 816 -20.84 -9.79 -23.95
C LEU A 816 -21.67 -8.50 -23.99
N PHE A 817 -21.38 -7.55 -23.07
CA PHE A 817 -22.06 -6.27 -23.00
C PHE A 817 -21.82 -5.41 -24.24
N ILE A 818 -20.57 -5.34 -24.74
CA ILE A 818 -20.21 -4.60 -25.95
C ILE A 818 -20.94 -5.22 -27.16
N LEU A 819 -20.93 -6.55 -27.29
CA LEU A 819 -21.59 -7.24 -28.39
C LEU A 819 -23.09 -7.04 -28.37
N ALA A 820 -23.73 -7.21 -27.22
CA ALA A 820 -25.17 -7.02 -27.06
C ALA A 820 -25.57 -5.56 -27.28
N GLY A 821 -24.79 -4.60 -26.76
CA GLY A 821 -25.02 -3.17 -26.96
C GLY A 821 -24.88 -2.76 -28.42
N GLN A 822 -23.88 -3.26 -29.12
CA GLN A 822 -23.70 -3.01 -30.55
C GLN A 822 -24.85 -3.59 -31.37
N TRP A 823 -25.31 -4.82 -31.07
CA TRP A 823 -26.46 -5.41 -31.71
C TRP A 823 -27.74 -4.59 -31.48
N LEU A 824 -27.99 -4.14 -30.26
CA LEU A 824 -29.13 -3.29 -29.92
C LEU A 824 -29.13 -1.97 -30.70
N ILE A 825 -27.98 -1.31 -30.76
CA ILE A 825 -27.83 0.00 -31.45
C ILE A 825 -28.06 -0.17 -32.95
N VAL A 826 -27.46 -1.17 -33.57
CA VAL A 826 -27.58 -1.39 -34.99
C VAL A 826 -29.02 -1.81 -35.38
N THR A 827 -29.69 -2.58 -34.51
CA THR A 827 -31.03 -3.05 -34.79
C THR A 827 -32.13 -2.03 -34.51
N PHE A 828 -31.97 -1.24 -33.42
CA PHE A 828 -33.03 -0.32 -32.93
C PHE A 828 -32.63 1.15 -32.95
N GLY A 829 -31.36 1.50 -33.23
CA GLY A 829 -30.86 2.87 -33.16
C GLY A 829 -31.40 3.80 -34.23
N GLY A 830 -31.75 3.26 -35.42
CA GLY A 830 -32.41 3.99 -36.49
C GLY A 830 -31.75 5.34 -36.83
N LYS A 831 -32.55 6.39 -36.96
CA LYS A 831 -32.06 7.75 -37.28
C LYS A 831 -31.12 8.33 -36.23
N MET A 832 -31.25 7.97 -34.96
CA MET A 832 -30.44 8.51 -33.86
C MET A 832 -28.97 8.09 -34.01
N PHE A 833 -28.70 6.84 -34.39
CA PHE A 833 -27.37 6.30 -34.64
C PHE A 833 -27.02 6.17 -36.12
N ARG A 834 -27.90 6.58 -37.00
CA ARG A 834 -27.74 6.47 -38.44
C ARG A 834 -27.43 5.02 -38.83
N THR A 835 -28.29 4.09 -38.35
CA THR A 835 -28.12 2.65 -38.53
C THR A 835 -29.40 1.97 -39.03
N GLU A 836 -29.20 0.89 -39.78
CA GLU A 836 -30.24 -0.06 -40.20
C GLU A 836 -29.88 -1.48 -39.73
N PRO A 837 -30.90 -2.35 -39.47
CA PRO A 837 -30.66 -3.72 -39.03
C PRO A 837 -29.83 -4.50 -40.04
N LEU A 838 -28.79 -5.19 -39.59
CA LEU A 838 -27.97 -6.08 -40.39
C LEU A 838 -28.51 -7.51 -40.33
N SER A 839 -28.37 -8.24 -41.42
CA SER A 839 -28.70 -9.68 -41.48
C SER A 839 -27.74 -10.52 -40.66
N ALA A 840 -28.16 -11.71 -40.22
CA ALA A 840 -27.31 -12.64 -39.46
C ALA A 840 -26.03 -13.03 -40.23
N MET A 841 -26.10 -13.09 -41.58
CA MET A 841 -24.94 -13.44 -42.40
C MET A 841 -23.91 -12.29 -42.43
N GLU A 842 -24.36 -11.04 -42.47
CA GLU A 842 -23.48 -9.86 -42.38
C GLU A 842 -22.80 -9.83 -41.03
N TRP A 843 -23.51 -10.04 -39.92
CA TRP A 843 -22.93 -10.16 -38.60
C TRP A 843 -21.83 -11.21 -38.53
N ILE A 844 -22.10 -12.44 -39.02
CA ILE A 844 -21.12 -13.55 -39.03
C ILE A 844 -19.90 -13.17 -39.88
N THR A 845 -20.11 -12.53 -41.02
CA THR A 845 -19.02 -12.10 -41.91
C THR A 845 -18.16 -11.03 -41.24
N ILE A 846 -18.76 -10.00 -40.63
CA ILE A 846 -18.05 -8.93 -39.96
C ILE A 846 -17.25 -9.47 -38.76
N ILE A 847 -17.89 -10.28 -37.89
CA ILE A 847 -17.26 -10.89 -36.73
C ILE A 847 -16.09 -11.79 -37.19
N GLY A 848 -16.29 -12.60 -38.22
CA GLY A 848 -15.27 -13.50 -38.74
C GLY A 848 -14.10 -12.76 -39.37
N ALA A 849 -14.36 -11.80 -40.26
CA ALA A 849 -13.31 -11.01 -40.93
C ALA A 849 -12.49 -10.16 -39.94
N THR A 850 -13.14 -9.50 -39.00
CA THR A 850 -12.46 -8.65 -38.00
C THR A 850 -11.66 -9.45 -36.98
N SER A 851 -11.97 -10.74 -36.73
CA SER A 851 -11.22 -11.63 -35.83
C SER A 851 -9.75 -11.81 -36.23
N ILE A 852 -9.42 -11.57 -37.49
CA ILE A 852 -8.04 -11.57 -37.99
C ILE A 852 -7.11 -10.73 -37.09
N VAL A 853 -7.59 -9.61 -36.53
CA VAL A 853 -6.83 -8.74 -35.61
C VAL A 853 -6.31 -9.51 -34.41
N MET A 854 -7.13 -10.34 -33.80
CA MET A 854 -6.75 -11.19 -32.67
C MET A 854 -5.74 -12.27 -33.10
N TRP A 855 -5.99 -12.94 -34.24
CA TRP A 855 -5.12 -14.02 -34.71
C TRP A 855 -3.75 -13.52 -35.13
N VAL A 856 -3.63 -12.36 -35.77
CA VAL A 856 -2.33 -11.71 -36.06
C VAL A 856 -1.57 -11.44 -34.77
N GLY A 857 -2.24 -10.95 -33.74
CA GLY A 857 -1.65 -10.75 -32.43
C GLY A 857 -1.15 -12.07 -31.80
N GLU A 858 -1.93 -13.17 -31.93
CA GLU A 858 -1.52 -14.48 -31.42
C GLU A 858 -0.29 -15.06 -32.17
N ILE A 859 -0.27 -14.95 -33.47
CA ILE A 859 0.85 -15.39 -34.29
C ILE A 859 2.13 -14.62 -33.91
N TRP A 860 2.02 -13.31 -33.75
CA TRP A 860 3.15 -12.46 -33.34
C TRP A 860 3.69 -12.88 -31.96
N ARG A 861 2.80 -13.09 -30.97
CA ARG A 861 3.17 -13.58 -29.63
C ARG A 861 3.79 -14.98 -29.69
N GLY A 862 3.27 -15.86 -30.57
CA GLY A 862 3.84 -17.19 -30.82
C GLY A 862 5.29 -17.11 -31.33
N ILE A 863 5.54 -16.27 -32.33
CA ILE A 863 6.88 -16.04 -32.90
C ILE A 863 7.84 -15.48 -31.83
N LYS A 864 7.37 -14.53 -31.02
CA LYS A 864 8.17 -13.96 -29.95
C LYS A 864 8.55 -14.99 -28.89
N ARG A 865 7.63 -15.88 -28.50
CA ARG A 865 7.89 -17.01 -27.58
C ARG A 865 8.97 -17.97 -28.12
N LEU A 866 8.90 -18.28 -29.40
CA LEU A 866 9.90 -19.15 -30.03
C LEU A 866 11.30 -18.51 -30.09
N ARG A 867 11.39 -17.19 -30.25
CA ARG A 867 12.65 -16.44 -30.21
C ARG A 867 13.25 -16.31 -28.81
N CYS A 868 12.40 -16.23 -27.76
CA CYS A 868 12.87 -16.16 -26.36
C CYS A 868 13.28 -17.53 -25.79
N LYS A 869 12.93 -18.65 -26.44
CA LYS A 869 13.36 -20.01 -26.06
C LYS A 869 14.70 -20.43 -26.69
N LYS A 870 15.19 -19.70 -27.70
CA LYS A 870 16.55 -19.81 -28.23
C LYS A 870 17.48 -18.78 -27.53
#